data_90176cb1ed6f4cf24336c49d307b3ea3
#
_entry.id   90176cb1ed6f4cf24336c49d307b3ea3
#
_cell.length_a   1.000
_cell.length_b   1.000
_cell.length_c   1.000
_cell.angle_alpha   90.00
_cell.angle_beta   90.00
_cell.angle_gamma   90.00
#
_symmetry.space_group_name_H-M   'P 1'
#
loop_
_entity.id
_entity.type
_entity.pdbx_description
1 polymer ?
#
loop_
_entity_poly.entity_id
_entity_poly.type
_entity_poly.pdbx_seq_one_letter_code
_entity_poly.pdbx_strand_id
1 'polypeptide(L)'
;MKARTLLSFAFAVQLAMSGGAATGDIVLENSSLRLVIGADACAKSLTVKSNGEELLDPSERIALFSTTQERPFNNEIKLAWPNKRTTYQANRIRREGDELVVGFEIAPYEAVVGFSMGEGYIAFTLRRFNCVADLQYEGLRMDVPPVASFRLVQLPVKRRANFGDWLNVTWDERGAAAVVGSDPYALIDHERRNGFLLLDADLLRGLELKGGKAAIVAGAGKDGFLAAMEAFERDFGLPRGVESRRSPLLNASIYWTSRISPKNVGDHIALAKKGGFRMMLIYYTAMTKADRGYAQLGNYDWSDDYPNGEEDMRLVLSKIRAAGILPGLHTLQTHIGKDSRYVTPVADPRLNITRRFTLARPIAQEGEPGEIEVLENPVDAPMHKDARVLKFGGELFHYTAYTETPPYRFTGVRRGHWKTAAAAHPRGEIGGVLDVSEYAAISCYIDQATDLQDEIAEKIAKIYDAGMGFCYFDGSEGVNPPCGVNVSLSQFRVIRKFATPPLFTEGAAKSHFSWHLQAGANAFDVFPPEIFKKMIVAHPQAEAPIMQQNFTRLDFGWWGLCLPGQKVMLKDRVPHEACTSIGSQPDMWEFGTSRAAAWDCPAAVMLNPEGFARHPRGEDLLAVMRRWEDVRARRLLDRKPEWREALKSPTQEHHL
;
A
#
# COMPACT_ATOMS: atom_id res chain seq x y z
N MET A 1 32.61 -24.23 51.34
CA MET A 1 31.44 -25.06 50.99
C MET A 1 30.24 -24.58 51.78
N LYS A 2 29.34 -23.82 51.14
CA LYS A 2 27.98 -23.55 51.63
C LYS A 2 27.08 -23.59 50.39
N ALA A 3 26.26 -24.62 50.31
CA ALA A 3 25.27 -24.83 49.28
C ALA A 3 24.18 -23.75 49.39
N ARG A 4 23.90 -23.03 48.32
CA ARG A 4 22.72 -22.18 48.18
C ARG A 4 21.63 -23.00 47.51
N THR A 5 20.61 -23.29 48.28
CA THR A 5 19.36 -23.89 47.86
C THR A 5 18.58 -22.87 46.99
N LEU A 6 18.37 -23.19 45.75
CA LEU A 6 17.44 -22.45 44.87
C LEU A 6 16.00 -22.86 45.25
N LEU A 7 15.26 -21.97 45.89
CA LEU A 7 13.82 -22.10 46.05
C LEU A 7 13.13 -21.70 44.73
N SER A 8 12.55 -22.70 44.06
CA SER A 8 11.58 -22.50 42.97
C SER A 8 10.26 -22.10 43.57
N PHE A 9 9.86 -20.84 43.44
CA PHE A 9 8.49 -20.41 43.76
C PHE A 9 7.57 -20.67 42.55
N ALA A 10 6.73 -21.68 42.68
CA ALA A 10 5.57 -21.85 41.85
C ALA A 10 4.43 -20.97 42.42
N PHE A 11 4.08 -19.88 41.74
CA PHE A 11 2.93 -19.08 42.07
C PHE A 11 1.66 -19.76 41.52
N ALA A 12 0.88 -20.34 42.37
CA ALA A 12 -0.49 -20.71 42.09
C ALA A 12 -1.38 -19.48 42.29
N VAL A 13 -1.76 -18.82 41.23
CA VAL A 13 -2.80 -17.79 41.25
C VAL A 13 -4.15 -18.53 41.27
N GLN A 14 -4.80 -18.58 42.43
CA GLN A 14 -6.17 -19.01 42.56
C GLN A 14 -7.10 -17.88 42.06
N LEU A 15 -7.52 -17.96 40.80
CA LEU A 15 -8.59 -17.12 40.28
C LEU A 15 -9.92 -17.62 40.83
N ALA A 16 -10.59 -16.78 41.61
CA ALA A 16 -11.99 -16.99 41.98
C ALA A 16 -12.86 -16.93 40.72
N MET A 17 -13.28 -18.07 40.23
CA MET A 17 -14.24 -18.17 39.14
C MET A 17 -15.67 -17.97 39.70
N SER A 18 -16.22 -16.78 39.50
CA SER A 18 -17.67 -16.55 39.62
C SER A 18 -18.23 -16.17 38.25
N GLY A 19 -18.98 -17.05 37.67
CA GLY A 19 -19.75 -16.82 36.45
C GLY A 19 -19.81 -18.09 35.59
N GLY A 20 -20.93 -18.81 35.64
CA GLY A 20 -21.15 -19.98 34.82
C GLY A 20 -21.00 -19.67 33.33
N ALA A 21 -19.93 -20.19 32.75
CA ALA A 21 -19.72 -20.14 31.31
C ALA A 21 -20.78 -21.06 30.65
N ALA A 22 -21.51 -20.56 29.68
CA ALA A 22 -22.28 -21.38 28.77
C ALA A 22 -21.32 -22.35 28.08
N THR A 23 -21.48 -23.66 28.33
CA THR A 23 -20.57 -24.74 27.89
C THR A 23 -20.78 -25.19 26.43
N GLY A 24 -21.32 -24.33 25.57
CA GLY A 24 -21.65 -24.64 24.18
C GLY A 24 -20.86 -23.86 23.16
N ASP A 25 -20.79 -24.38 21.95
CA ASP A 25 -20.23 -23.71 20.80
C ASP A 25 -21.03 -22.43 20.46
N ILE A 26 -20.35 -21.37 20.07
CA ILE A 26 -20.96 -20.13 19.56
C ILE A 26 -21.17 -20.28 18.07
N VAL A 27 -22.40 -20.06 17.62
CA VAL A 27 -22.73 -20.05 16.19
C VAL A 27 -23.06 -18.63 15.75
N LEU A 28 -22.31 -18.13 14.76
CA LEU A 28 -22.59 -16.89 14.03
C LEU A 28 -23.07 -17.29 12.64
N GLU A 29 -24.34 -17.00 12.35
CA GLU A 29 -24.99 -17.49 11.13
C GLU A 29 -25.87 -16.42 10.51
N ASN A 30 -25.79 -16.28 9.19
CA ASN A 30 -26.66 -15.45 8.36
C ASN A 30 -27.23 -16.27 7.19
N SER A 31 -27.79 -15.62 6.17
CA SER A 31 -28.34 -16.30 4.97
C SER A 31 -27.28 -17.06 4.17
N SER A 32 -26.01 -16.63 4.20
CA SER A 32 -24.95 -17.10 3.31
C SER A 32 -23.91 -17.97 3.99
N LEU A 33 -23.56 -17.64 5.25
CA LEU A 33 -22.45 -18.23 5.99
C LEU A 33 -22.87 -18.75 7.36
N ARG A 34 -22.14 -19.77 7.82
CA ARG A 34 -22.23 -20.29 9.18
C ARG A 34 -20.83 -20.50 9.74
N LEU A 35 -20.45 -19.72 10.76
CA LEU A 35 -19.20 -19.86 11.53
C LEU A 35 -19.51 -20.47 12.89
N VAL A 36 -18.78 -21.53 13.26
CA VAL A 36 -18.85 -22.19 14.56
C VAL A 36 -17.54 -21.95 15.31
N ILE A 37 -17.64 -21.37 16.52
CA ILE A 37 -16.50 -21.10 17.39
C ILE A 37 -16.68 -21.94 18.66
N GLY A 38 -15.67 -22.73 18.99
CA GLY A 38 -15.66 -23.54 20.21
C GLY A 38 -15.56 -22.69 21.48
N ALA A 39 -15.96 -23.23 22.63
CA ALA A 39 -15.80 -22.61 23.94
C ALA A 39 -14.31 -22.27 24.27
N ASP A 40 -13.39 -22.93 23.59
CA ASP A 40 -11.94 -22.70 23.61
C ASP A 40 -11.47 -21.58 22.67
N ALA A 41 -12.40 -20.83 22.12
CA ALA A 41 -12.19 -19.76 21.14
C ALA A 41 -11.61 -20.21 19.78
N CYS A 42 -11.51 -21.52 19.51
CA CYS A 42 -11.05 -22.03 18.21
C CYS A 42 -12.19 -22.01 17.17
N ALA A 43 -11.87 -21.58 15.95
CA ALA A 43 -12.78 -21.71 14.81
C ALA A 43 -12.89 -23.20 14.43
N LYS A 44 -14.10 -23.78 14.49
CA LYS A 44 -14.36 -25.19 14.21
C LYS A 44 -14.87 -25.46 12.81
N SER A 45 -15.66 -24.55 12.26
CA SER A 45 -16.29 -24.68 10.95
C SER A 45 -16.62 -23.30 10.39
N LEU A 46 -16.41 -23.12 9.09
CA LEU A 46 -16.91 -22.00 8.31
C LEU A 46 -17.52 -22.55 7.03
N THR A 47 -18.84 -22.59 6.97
CA THR A 47 -19.58 -23.22 5.87
C THR A 47 -20.25 -22.18 4.98
N VAL A 48 -20.11 -22.31 3.67
CA VAL A 48 -20.91 -21.60 2.67
C VAL A 48 -22.24 -22.34 2.52
N LYS A 49 -23.37 -21.72 2.89
CA LYS A 49 -24.67 -22.40 2.98
C LYS A 49 -25.25 -22.79 1.62
N SER A 50 -24.95 -22.05 0.56
CA SER A 50 -25.54 -22.30 -0.77
C SER A 50 -25.13 -23.64 -1.38
N ASN A 51 -23.94 -24.16 -1.02
CA ASN A 51 -23.42 -25.42 -1.57
C ASN A 51 -22.85 -26.37 -0.51
N GLY A 52 -22.92 -26.00 0.79
CA GLY A 52 -22.43 -26.80 1.91
C GLY A 52 -20.89 -26.89 1.99
N GLU A 53 -20.15 -26.07 1.28
CA GLU A 53 -18.68 -26.13 1.26
C GLU A 53 -18.09 -25.68 2.59
N GLU A 54 -17.27 -26.56 3.21
CA GLU A 54 -16.49 -26.26 4.40
C GLU A 54 -15.16 -25.61 4.01
N LEU A 55 -14.91 -24.42 4.52
CA LEU A 55 -13.75 -23.61 4.14
C LEU A 55 -12.55 -23.79 5.06
N LEU A 56 -12.78 -24.20 6.34
CA LEU A 56 -11.68 -24.38 7.28
C LEU A 56 -10.94 -25.70 7.07
N ASP A 57 -9.67 -25.69 7.39
CA ASP A 57 -8.85 -26.90 7.54
C ASP A 57 -8.89 -27.35 9.00
N PRO A 58 -9.30 -28.59 9.29
CA PRO A 58 -9.42 -29.08 10.66
C PRO A 58 -8.11 -29.62 11.25
N SER A 59 -7.01 -29.60 10.51
CA SER A 59 -5.75 -30.24 10.89
C SER A 59 -5.10 -29.63 12.14
N GLU A 60 -5.36 -28.33 12.39
CA GLU A 60 -4.87 -27.64 13.60
C GLU A 60 -6.02 -26.90 14.31
N ARG A 61 -5.96 -26.91 15.64
CA ARG A 61 -6.85 -26.10 16.48
C ARG A 61 -6.23 -24.74 16.71
N ILE A 62 -6.77 -23.72 16.04
CA ILE A 62 -6.28 -22.35 16.10
C ILE A 62 -7.37 -21.46 16.68
N ALA A 63 -7.02 -20.73 17.74
CA ALA A 63 -7.91 -19.73 18.33
C ALA A 63 -8.19 -18.61 17.32
N LEU A 64 -9.43 -18.12 17.25
CA LEU A 64 -9.81 -17.05 16.32
C LEU A 64 -9.13 -15.71 16.66
N PHE A 65 -8.74 -15.50 17.91
CA PHE A 65 -8.15 -14.28 18.44
C PHE A 65 -6.82 -14.55 19.17
N SER A 66 -5.90 -13.60 19.10
CA SER A 66 -4.69 -13.62 19.92
C SER A 66 -4.20 -12.21 20.24
N THR A 67 -3.29 -12.07 21.20
CA THR A 67 -2.66 -10.80 21.53
C THR A 67 -1.17 -10.97 21.75
N THR A 68 -0.36 -9.99 21.31
CA THR A 68 1.08 -10.03 21.44
C THR A 68 1.56 -8.91 22.35
N GLN A 69 2.27 -9.29 23.41
CA GLN A 69 3.05 -8.37 24.23
C GLN A 69 4.43 -8.17 23.63
N GLU A 70 4.98 -6.99 23.82
CA GLU A 70 6.37 -6.69 23.50
C GLU A 70 7.03 -6.06 24.71
N ARG A 71 8.10 -6.70 25.17
CA ARG A 71 8.98 -6.15 26.20
C ARG A 71 10.10 -5.39 25.53
N PRO A 72 10.24 -4.08 25.77
CA PRO A 72 11.37 -3.34 25.25
C PRO A 72 12.67 -3.89 25.89
N PHE A 73 13.72 -3.85 25.09
CA PHE A 73 15.05 -4.18 25.54
C PHE A 73 15.53 -3.17 26.61
N ASN A 74 16.13 -3.67 27.71
CA ASN A 74 16.78 -2.82 28.70
C ASN A 74 18.27 -2.67 28.37
N ASN A 75 18.65 -1.51 27.80
CA ASN A 75 20.03 -1.17 27.45
C ASN A 75 20.99 -1.07 28.65
N GLU A 76 20.47 -0.89 29.87
CA GLU A 76 21.31 -0.70 31.07
C GLU A 76 22.12 -1.94 31.42
N ILE A 77 21.63 -3.12 31.03
CA ILE A 77 22.32 -4.39 31.35
C ILE A 77 23.31 -4.82 30.25
N LYS A 78 23.47 -4.08 29.19
CA LYS A 78 24.35 -4.37 28.02
C LYS A 78 24.19 -5.78 27.41
N LEU A 79 23.06 -6.41 27.60
CA LEU A 79 22.74 -7.68 26.98
C LEU A 79 22.04 -7.36 25.64
N ALA A 80 22.65 -7.78 24.53
CA ALA A 80 22.13 -7.65 23.19
C ALA A 80 20.94 -8.61 22.95
N TRP A 81 19.87 -8.42 23.71
CA TRP A 81 18.65 -9.22 23.56
C TRP A 81 17.65 -8.44 22.72
N PRO A 82 17.15 -9.01 21.61
CA PRO A 82 16.08 -8.38 20.84
C PRO A 82 14.85 -8.21 21.72
N ASN A 83 13.99 -7.24 21.37
CA ASN A 83 12.69 -7.09 22.01
C ASN A 83 11.97 -8.43 22.03
N LYS A 84 11.60 -8.89 23.22
CA LYS A 84 10.92 -10.16 23.38
C LYS A 84 9.43 -9.98 23.10
N ARG A 85 8.95 -10.66 22.08
CA ARG A 85 7.52 -10.78 21.79
C ARG A 85 6.98 -12.09 22.34
N THR A 86 5.82 -12.02 22.98
CA THR A 86 5.10 -13.18 23.50
C THR A 86 3.64 -13.08 23.06
N THR A 87 3.19 -14.07 22.31
CA THR A 87 1.81 -14.15 21.83
C THR A 87 1.00 -15.07 22.73
N TYR A 88 -0.15 -14.58 23.18
CA TYR A 88 -1.14 -15.31 23.97
C TYR A 88 -2.35 -15.61 23.11
N GLN A 89 -2.70 -16.89 22.98
CA GLN A 89 -3.89 -17.32 22.26
C GLN A 89 -5.12 -17.14 23.14
N ALA A 90 -6.25 -16.79 22.53
CA ALA A 90 -7.53 -16.88 23.22
C ALA A 90 -7.83 -18.34 23.57
N ASN A 91 -8.34 -18.59 24.78
CA ASN A 91 -8.65 -19.96 25.22
C ASN A 91 -10.03 -20.10 25.86
N ARG A 92 -10.77 -19.01 25.95
CA ARG A 92 -12.17 -18.98 26.40
C ARG A 92 -12.91 -17.86 25.70
N ILE A 93 -14.16 -18.11 25.39
CA ILE A 93 -15.04 -17.15 24.73
C ILE A 93 -16.47 -17.36 25.20
N ARG A 94 -17.21 -16.27 25.37
CA ARG A 94 -18.66 -16.29 25.58
C ARG A 94 -19.33 -15.21 24.75
N ARG A 95 -20.56 -15.43 24.39
CA ARG A 95 -21.37 -14.45 23.65
C ARG A 95 -22.27 -13.68 24.59
N GLU A 96 -22.30 -12.36 24.46
CA GLU A 96 -23.18 -11.42 25.16
C GLU A 96 -23.86 -10.52 24.11
N GLY A 97 -25.06 -10.91 23.65
CA GLY A 97 -25.76 -10.19 22.59
C GLY A 97 -25.02 -10.20 21.25
N ASP A 98 -24.57 -9.02 20.80
CA ASP A 98 -23.76 -8.78 19.60
C ASP A 98 -22.25 -8.65 19.91
N GLU A 99 -21.83 -9.08 21.10
CA GLU A 99 -20.46 -9.06 21.56
C GLU A 99 -19.94 -10.46 21.91
N LEU A 100 -18.65 -10.63 21.71
CA LEU A 100 -17.87 -11.79 22.13
C LEU A 100 -16.89 -11.31 23.22
N VAL A 101 -17.02 -11.88 24.42
CA VAL A 101 -16.06 -11.64 25.50
C VAL A 101 -15.01 -12.74 25.44
N VAL A 102 -13.77 -12.34 25.20
CA VAL A 102 -12.63 -13.21 24.88
C VAL A 102 -11.59 -13.13 25.97
N GLY A 103 -11.19 -14.26 26.54
CA GLY A 103 -10.11 -14.37 27.52
C GLY A 103 -8.91 -15.13 26.95
N PHE A 104 -7.74 -14.83 27.51
CA PHE A 104 -6.46 -15.36 27.03
C PHE A 104 -5.87 -16.33 28.06
N GLU A 105 -4.98 -17.22 27.62
CA GLU A 105 -4.40 -18.29 28.43
C GLU A 105 -3.88 -17.80 29.80
N ILE A 106 -2.62 -17.52 29.90
CA ILE A 106 -1.98 -17.16 31.19
C ILE A 106 -2.08 -15.65 31.44
N ALA A 107 -2.36 -14.88 30.38
CA ALA A 107 -2.37 -13.43 30.47
C ALA A 107 -3.68 -12.90 31.07
N PRO A 108 -3.61 -11.92 31.98
CA PRO A 108 -4.78 -11.35 32.62
C PRO A 108 -5.51 -10.36 31.71
N TYR A 109 -5.71 -10.72 30.44
CA TYR A 109 -6.39 -9.88 29.48
C TYR A 109 -7.79 -10.37 29.19
N GLU A 110 -8.68 -9.42 28.95
CA GLU A 110 -10.00 -9.64 28.40
C GLU A 110 -10.24 -8.67 27.25
N ALA A 111 -10.72 -9.18 26.13
CA ALA A 111 -11.19 -8.39 25.01
C ALA A 111 -12.70 -8.49 24.87
N VAL A 112 -13.33 -7.39 24.46
CA VAL A 112 -14.71 -7.38 23.97
C VAL A 112 -14.69 -7.06 22.50
N VAL A 113 -15.12 -8.02 21.70
CA VAL A 113 -15.17 -7.95 20.25
C VAL A 113 -16.63 -7.93 19.80
N GLY A 114 -17.07 -6.80 19.26
CA GLY A 114 -18.36 -6.70 18.60
C GLY A 114 -18.34 -7.41 17.27
N PHE A 115 -19.47 -7.98 16.85
CA PHE A 115 -19.59 -8.56 15.51
C PHE A 115 -20.86 -8.04 14.81
N SER A 116 -20.78 -8.02 13.48
CA SER A 116 -21.93 -7.77 12.60
C SER A 116 -21.85 -8.71 11.40
N MET A 117 -23.00 -8.98 10.79
CA MET A 117 -23.10 -9.94 9.69
C MET A 117 -23.92 -9.33 8.55
N GLY A 118 -23.44 -9.53 7.34
CA GLY A 118 -24.16 -9.21 6.11
C GLY A 118 -24.08 -10.35 5.11
N GLU A 119 -24.49 -10.09 3.89
CA GLU A 119 -24.49 -11.11 2.86
C GLU A 119 -23.05 -11.54 2.50
N GLY A 120 -22.69 -12.78 2.86
CA GLY A 120 -21.39 -13.37 2.58
C GLY A 120 -20.24 -12.86 3.43
N TYR A 121 -20.50 -12.15 4.55
CA TYR A 121 -19.43 -11.73 5.47
C TYR A 121 -19.83 -11.77 6.95
N ILE A 122 -18.81 -11.88 7.80
CA ILE A 122 -18.87 -11.70 9.25
C ILE A 122 -17.76 -10.74 9.64
N ALA A 123 -18.11 -9.56 10.15
CA ALA A 123 -17.18 -8.52 10.54
C ALA A 123 -17.03 -8.44 12.05
N PHE A 124 -15.82 -8.14 12.51
CA PHE A 124 -15.44 -8.00 13.90
C PHE A 124 -14.87 -6.60 14.17
N THR A 125 -15.12 -6.09 15.38
CA THR A 125 -14.62 -4.79 15.85
C THR A 125 -14.11 -4.91 17.27
N LEU A 126 -12.88 -4.53 17.55
CA LEU A 126 -12.35 -4.51 18.91
C LEU A 126 -12.96 -3.32 19.68
N ARG A 127 -13.94 -3.58 20.55
CA ARG A 127 -14.63 -2.57 21.35
C ARG A 127 -13.88 -2.22 22.64
N ARG A 128 -13.30 -3.23 23.30
CA ARG A 128 -12.56 -3.04 24.55
C ARG A 128 -11.44 -4.08 24.68
N PHE A 129 -10.34 -3.66 25.25
CA PHE A 129 -9.23 -4.53 25.61
C PHE A 129 -8.62 -4.05 26.93
N ASN A 130 -8.70 -4.88 27.97
CA ASN A 130 -8.32 -4.52 29.34
C ASN A 130 -7.43 -5.61 29.96
N CYS A 131 -6.59 -5.20 30.91
CA CYS A 131 -6.03 -6.08 31.91
C CYS A 131 -7.05 -6.21 33.06
N VAL A 132 -7.48 -7.44 33.36
CA VAL A 132 -8.53 -7.70 34.36
C VAL A 132 -7.99 -8.19 35.71
N ALA A 133 -6.66 -8.39 35.81
CA ALA A 133 -6.02 -8.74 37.07
C ALA A 133 -5.57 -7.49 37.82
N ASP A 134 -5.82 -7.44 39.10
CA ASP A 134 -5.17 -6.51 40.01
C ASP A 134 -3.80 -7.07 40.38
N LEU A 135 -2.80 -6.66 39.61
CA LEU A 135 -1.42 -7.12 39.79
C LEU A 135 -0.74 -6.27 40.88
N GLN A 136 -0.97 -6.64 42.15
CA GLN A 136 -0.29 -6.03 43.28
C GLN A 136 0.70 -7.01 43.94
N TYR A 137 1.85 -6.50 44.29
CA TYR A 137 2.84 -7.21 45.12
C TYR A 137 3.30 -6.27 46.20
N GLU A 138 3.13 -6.69 47.47
CA GLU A 138 3.50 -5.88 48.65
C GLU A 138 2.95 -4.45 48.65
N GLY A 139 1.70 -4.28 48.13
CA GLY A 139 1.04 -2.98 48.02
C GLY A 139 1.48 -2.11 46.84
N LEU A 140 2.43 -2.58 46.05
CA LEU A 140 2.85 -1.91 44.82
C LEU A 140 2.12 -2.49 43.61
N ARG A 141 1.64 -1.61 42.73
CA ARG A 141 1.05 -2.01 41.47
C ARG A 141 2.13 -2.46 40.51
N MET A 142 1.98 -3.65 39.96
CA MET A 142 2.90 -4.19 38.96
C MET A 142 2.55 -3.65 37.58
N ASP A 143 3.55 -3.21 36.83
CA ASP A 143 3.37 -2.80 35.44
C ASP A 143 3.22 -4.03 34.54
N VAL A 144 2.17 -4.01 33.72
CA VAL A 144 1.96 -5.00 32.68
C VAL A 144 2.71 -4.56 31.42
N PRO A 145 3.51 -5.42 30.79
CA PRO A 145 4.14 -5.08 29.52
C PRO A 145 3.11 -4.64 28.48
N PRO A 146 3.42 -3.60 27.70
CA PRO A 146 2.49 -3.08 26.73
C PRO A 146 2.17 -4.10 25.64
N VAL A 147 0.93 -4.13 25.20
CA VAL A 147 0.49 -4.91 24.04
C VAL A 147 1.02 -4.25 22.76
N ALA A 148 1.67 -5.03 21.93
CA ALA A 148 2.17 -4.58 20.63
C ALA A 148 1.10 -4.70 19.53
N SER A 149 0.29 -5.79 19.57
CA SER A 149 -0.79 -6.02 18.63
C SER A 149 -1.92 -6.84 19.24
N PHE A 150 -3.10 -6.68 18.68
CA PHE A 150 -4.24 -7.57 18.89
C PHE A 150 -4.63 -8.18 17.54
N ARG A 151 -4.55 -9.50 17.43
CA ARG A 151 -5.02 -10.24 16.26
C ARG A 151 -6.52 -10.42 16.35
N LEU A 152 -7.23 -9.63 15.54
CA LEU A 152 -8.68 -9.57 15.56
C LEU A 152 -9.33 -10.77 14.86
N VAL A 153 -8.63 -11.35 13.92
CA VAL A 153 -9.03 -12.59 13.23
C VAL A 153 -7.77 -13.37 12.88
N GLN A 154 -7.80 -14.69 13.12
CA GLN A 154 -6.89 -15.62 12.45
C GLN A 154 -7.68 -16.88 12.07
N LEU A 155 -7.65 -17.23 10.79
CA LEU A 155 -8.53 -18.22 10.21
C LEU A 155 -7.74 -19.29 9.46
N PRO A 156 -7.72 -20.56 9.92
CA PRO A 156 -7.05 -21.66 9.21
C PRO A 156 -7.93 -22.13 8.06
N VAL A 157 -7.65 -21.70 6.84
CA VAL A 157 -8.44 -22.04 5.66
C VAL A 157 -7.76 -23.10 4.80
N LYS A 158 -8.54 -23.95 4.18
CA LYS A 158 -8.05 -24.91 3.20
C LYS A 158 -7.27 -24.21 2.08
N ARG A 159 -6.14 -24.78 1.70
CA ARG A 159 -5.49 -24.39 0.44
C ARG A 159 -6.37 -24.79 -0.72
N ARG A 160 -6.60 -23.85 -1.63
CA ARG A 160 -7.34 -24.06 -2.86
C ARG A 160 -6.44 -23.89 -4.08
N ALA A 161 -6.99 -24.13 -5.27
CA ALA A 161 -6.24 -24.06 -6.53
C ALA A 161 -5.58 -22.68 -6.73
N ASN A 162 -6.19 -21.60 -6.25
CA ASN A 162 -5.72 -20.24 -6.40
C ASN A 162 -5.54 -19.56 -5.04
N PHE A 163 -4.52 -18.71 -4.97
CA PHE A 163 -4.30 -17.81 -3.84
C PHE A 163 -3.86 -16.43 -4.35
N GLY A 164 -4.68 -15.42 -4.07
CA GLY A 164 -4.40 -14.03 -4.33
C GLY A 164 -3.87 -13.33 -3.07
N ASP A 165 -2.58 -13.08 -3.05
CA ASP A 165 -1.87 -12.49 -1.91
C ASP A 165 -2.26 -11.02 -1.65
N TRP A 166 -2.53 -10.24 -2.70
CA TRP A 166 -2.98 -8.86 -2.54
C TRP A 166 -4.34 -8.75 -1.86
N LEU A 167 -5.33 -9.58 -2.28
CA LEU A 167 -6.66 -9.61 -1.65
C LEU A 167 -6.72 -10.54 -0.44
N ASN A 168 -5.65 -11.30 -0.17
CA ASN A 168 -5.60 -12.31 0.89
C ASN A 168 -6.72 -13.36 0.75
N VAL A 169 -6.94 -13.85 -0.47
CA VAL A 169 -8.03 -14.75 -0.83
C VAL A 169 -7.54 -16.11 -1.33
N THR A 170 -8.07 -17.20 -0.76
CA THR A 170 -7.91 -18.55 -1.33
C THR A 170 -9.21 -18.97 -1.98
N TRP A 171 -9.14 -19.54 -3.22
CA TRP A 171 -10.37 -19.85 -3.96
C TRP A 171 -10.18 -20.93 -5.03
N ASP A 172 -11.30 -21.57 -5.36
CA ASP A 172 -11.51 -22.48 -6.49
C ASP A 172 -12.98 -22.37 -6.97
N GLU A 173 -13.44 -23.31 -7.78
CA GLU A 173 -14.81 -23.31 -8.29
C GLU A 173 -15.86 -23.57 -7.20
N ARG A 174 -15.50 -24.22 -6.08
CA ARG A 174 -16.41 -24.60 -4.99
C ARG A 174 -16.54 -23.54 -3.92
N GLY A 175 -15.43 -22.86 -3.59
CA GLY A 175 -15.44 -21.92 -2.49
C GLY A 175 -14.32 -20.90 -2.56
N ALA A 176 -14.54 -19.78 -1.88
CA ALA A 176 -13.54 -18.75 -1.67
C ALA A 176 -13.66 -18.17 -0.27
N ALA A 177 -12.52 -17.83 0.36
CA ALA A 177 -12.45 -17.18 1.65
C ALA A 177 -11.30 -16.18 1.69
N ALA A 178 -11.56 -15.03 2.33
CA ALA A 178 -10.58 -14.00 2.61
C ALA A 178 -10.77 -13.43 4.02
N VAL A 179 -9.69 -12.92 4.60
CA VAL A 179 -9.75 -11.99 5.73
C VAL A 179 -9.39 -10.62 5.20
N VAL A 180 -10.23 -9.62 5.44
CA VAL A 180 -10.13 -8.28 4.86
C VAL A 180 -10.31 -7.19 5.92
N GLY A 181 -9.69 -6.04 5.75
CA GLY A 181 -9.95 -4.84 6.57
C GLY A 181 -11.22 -4.14 6.12
N SER A 182 -12.06 -3.69 7.07
CA SER A 182 -13.17 -2.77 6.77
C SER A 182 -12.79 -1.30 6.92
N ASP A 183 -11.53 -1.05 7.18
CA ASP A 183 -10.85 0.24 7.13
C ASP A 183 -9.34 0.01 6.91
N PRO A 184 -8.54 1.04 6.60
CA PRO A 184 -7.12 0.87 6.32
C PRO A 184 -6.24 0.64 7.55
N TYR A 185 -6.78 0.57 8.78
CA TYR A 185 -5.99 0.48 10.01
C TYR A 185 -5.62 -0.95 10.41
N ALA A 186 -6.29 -1.97 9.89
CA ALA A 186 -5.92 -3.35 10.11
C ALA A 186 -4.78 -3.77 9.16
N LEU A 187 -3.74 -4.38 9.73
CA LEU A 187 -2.71 -5.06 8.95
C LEU A 187 -3.21 -6.46 8.60
N ILE A 188 -3.46 -6.69 7.34
CA ILE A 188 -3.92 -7.97 6.82
C ILE A 188 -2.73 -8.72 6.25
N ASP A 189 -2.58 -9.98 6.65
CA ASP A 189 -1.48 -10.83 6.21
C ASP A 189 -1.90 -12.31 6.19
N HIS A 190 -0.98 -13.17 5.81
CA HIS A 190 -1.18 -14.61 5.83
C HIS A 190 0.11 -15.36 6.16
N GLU A 191 -0.07 -16.54 6.70
CA GLU A 191 1.02 -17.49 6.91
C GLU A 191 0.74 -18.78 6.14
N ARG A 192 1.71 -19.24 5.35
CA ARG A 192 1.63 -20.53 4.68
C ARG A 192 2.10 -21.63 5.63
N ARG A 193 1.18 -22.47 6.09
CA ARG A 193 1.47 -23.63 6.93
C ARG A 193 1.36 -24.94 6.17
N ASN A 194 1.83 -26.01 6.77
CA ASN A 194 1.75 -27.33 6.14
C ASN A 194 0.28 -27.77 6.02
N GLY A 195 -0.24 -27.78 4.78
CA GLY A 195 -1.61 -28.20 4.48
C GLY A 195 -2.62 -27.06 4.35
N PHE A 196 -2.46 -25.91 5.00
CA PHE A 196 -3.43 -24.82 5.03
C PHE A 196 -2.81 -23.43 4.92
N LEU A 197 -3.65 -22.40 4.83
CA LEU A 197 -3.29 -20.98 4.95
C LEU A 197 -3.90 -20.45 6.25
N LEU A 198 -3.11 -19.74 7.04
CA LEU A 198 -3.60 -18.95 8.14
C LEU A 198 -3.78 -17.51 7.65
N LEU A 199 -5.03 -17.09 7.43
CA LEU A 199 -5.35 -15.71 7.07
C LEU A 199 -5.56 -14.90 8.34
N ASP A 200 -4.99 -13.71 8.44
CA ASP A 200 -5.05 -12.94 9.67
C ASP A 200 -5.23 -11.43 9.49
N ALA A 201 -5.66 -10.78 10.59
CA ALA A 201 -5.84 -9.35 10.69
C ALA A 201 -5.33 -8.85 12.05
N ASP A 202 -4.27 -8.07 12.04
CA ASP A 202 -3.65 -7.50 13.23
C ASP A 202 -3.99 -6.02 13.40
N LEU A 203 -4.40 -5.64 14.61
CA LEU A 203 -4.51 -4.26 15.05
C LEU A 203 -3.22 -3.90 15.80
N LEU A 204 -2.51 -2.87 15.33
CA LEU A 204 -1.20 -2.50 15.83
C LEU A 204 -1.28 -1.37 16.87
N ARG A 205 -0.41 -1.42 17.88
CA ARG A 205 -0.19 -0.31 18.79
C ARG A 205 0.31 0.91 18.01
N GLY A 206 -0.23 2.09 18.33
CA GLY A 206 0.11 3.34 17.63
C GLY A 206 -0.76 3.65 16.43
N LEU A 207 -1.61 2.68 16.02
CA LEU A 207 -2.75 2.86 15.14
C LEU A 207 -4.04 2.73 15.96
N GLU A 208 -5.20 2.65 15.30
CA GLU A 208 -6.48 2.46 16.01
C GLU A 208 -6.62 1.02 16.51
N LEU A 209 -5.97 0.69 17.64
CA LEU A 209 -6.14 -0.62 18.26
C LEU A 209 -7.61 -0.84 18.67
N LYS A 210 -8.19 0.13 19.42
CA LYS A 210 -9.59 0.14 19.80
C LYS A 210 -10.43 0.77 18.69
N GLY A 211 -11.47 0.06 18.27
CA GLY A 211 -12.30 0.47 17.13
C GLY A 211 -11.83 -0.08 15.79
N GLY A 212 -10.63 -0.72 15.75
CA GLY A 212 -10.14 -1.41 14.56
C GLY A 212 -11.04 -2.56 14.13
N LYS A 213 -11.14 -2.78 12.81
CA LYS A 213 -12.14 -3.64 12.19
C LYS A 213 -11.53 -4.55 11.13
N ALA A 214 -12.01 -5.79 11.10
CA ALA A 214 -11.72 -6.75 10.03
C ALA A 214 -12.91 -7.68 9.80
N ALA A 215 -12.97 -8.33 8.66
CA ALA A 215 -14.04 -9.25 8.31
C ALA A 215 -13.52 -10.53 7.67
N ILE A 216 -14.25 -11.60 7.89
CA ILE A 216 -14.21 -12.83 7.09
C ILE A 216 -15.23 -12.63 5.96
N VAL A 217 -14.77 -12.69 4.70
CA VAL A 217 -15.64 -12.67 3.52
C VAL A 217 -15.51 -14.00 2.82
N ALA A 218 -16.63 -14.62 2.46
CA ALA A 218 -16.62 -15.93 1.83
C ALA A 218 -17.83 -16.14 0.90
N GLY A 219 -17.67 -17.06 -0.06
CA GLY A 219 -18.73 -17.35 -1.02
C GLY A 219 -18.49 -18.64 -1.81
N ALA A 220 -19.50 -19.08 -2.54
CA ALA A 220 -19.41 -20.23 -3.44
C ALA A 220 -18.65 -19.83 -4.72
N GLY A 221 -17.40 -20.26 -4.84
CA GLY A 221 -16.54 -19.93 -5.96
C GLY A 221 -16.28 -18.43 -6.13
N LYS A 222 -15.75 -18.06 -7.28
CA LYS A 222 -15.39 -16.69 -7.61
C LYS A 222 -16.59 -15.71 -7.57
N ASP A 223 -17.66 -16.05 -8.26
CA ASP A 223 -18.79 -15.12 -8.42
C ASP A 223 -19.55 -14.91 -7.11
N GLY A 224 -19.75 -15.96 -6.31
CA GLY A 224 -20.34 -15.85 -4.98
C GLY A 224 -19.48 -15.02 -4.03
N PHE A 225 -18.16 -15.16 -4.12
CA PHE A 225 -17.24 -14.37 -3.32
C PHE A 225 -17.25 -12.87 -3.74
N LEU A 226 -17.23 -12.57 -5.04
CA LEU A 226 -17.27 -11.19 -5.49
C LEU A 226 -18.61 -10.52 -5.14
N ALA A 227 -19.73 -11.24 -5.17
CA ALA A 227 -21.01 -10.71 -4.69
C ALA A 227 -20.97 -10.40 -3.18
N ALA A 228 -20.39 -11.29 -2.38
CA ALA A 228 -20.18 -11.06 -0.95
C ALA A 228 -19.27 -9.84 -0.68
N MET A 229 -18.19 -9.70 -1.45
CA MET A 229 -17.27 -8.57 -1.35
C MET A 229 -17.95 -7.25 -1.71
N GLU A 230 -18.77 -7.23 -2.75
CA GLU A 230 -19.55 -6.04 -3.15
C GLU A 230 -20.57 -5.63 -2.08
N ALA A 231 -21.23 -6.60 -1.44
CA ALA A 231 -22.11 -6.35 -0.30
C ALA A 231 -21.32 -5.76 0.88
N PHE A 232 -20.16 -6.33 1.19
CA PHE A 232 -19.26 -5.83 2.22
C PHE A 232 -18.78 -4.39 1.94
N GLU A 233 -18.32 -4.10 0.72
CA GLU A 233 -17.91 -2.75 0.32
C GLU A 233 -19.03 -1.73 0.47
N ARG A 234 -20.26 -2.08 0.07
CA ARG A 234 -21.44 -1.23 0.21
C ARG A 234 -21.78 -0.95 1.67
N ASP A 235 -21.84 -2.00 2.49
CA ASP A 235 -22.33 -1.93 3.87
C ASP A 235 -21.35 -1.17 4.79
N PHE A 236 -20.04 -1.18 4.46
CA PHE A 236 -19.01 -0.42 5.17
C PHE A 236 -18.65 0.92 4.51
N GLY A 237 -19.31 1.30 3.42
CA GLY A 237 -19.04 2.54 2.70
C GLY A 237 -17.61 2.61 2.15
N LEU A 238 -17.07 1.45 1.75
CA LEU A 238 -15.74 1.35 1.17
C LEU A 238 -15.74 1.83 -0.29
N PRO A 239 -14.57 2.15 -0.84
CA PRO A 239 -14.42 2.29 -2.28
C PRO A 239 -14.90 1.01 -3.00
N ARG A 240 -15.54 1.20 -4.15
CA ARG A 240 -16.21 0.10 -4.84
C ARG A 240 -15.26 -0.68 -5.74
N GLY A 241 -14.35 -1.44 -5.14
CA GLY A 241 -13.32 -2.20 -5.84
C GLY A 241 -13.89 -3.23 -6.82
N VAL A 242 -14.96 -3.95 -6.44
CA VAL A 242 -15.64 -4.91 -7.32
C VAL A 242 -16.32 -4.21 -8.49
N GLU A 243 -17.08 -3.14 -8.24
CA GLU A 243 -17.76 -2.37 -9.27
C GLU A 243 -16.76 -1.74 -10.26
N SER A 244 -15.70 -1.14 -9.75
CA SER A 244 -14.63 -0.55 -10.55
C SER A 244 -14.05 -1.53 -11.56
N ARG A 245 -13.90 -2.79 -11.18
CA ARG A 245 -13.34 -3.86 -12.03
C ARG A 245 -14.28 -4.30 -13.17
N ARG A 246 -15.53 -3.89 -13.15
CA ARG A 246 -16.49 -4.14 -14.24
C ARG A 246 -16.47 -3.07 -15.32
N SER A 247 -15.71 -1.98 -15.12
CA SER A 247 -15.63 -0.90 -16.10
C SER A 247 -15.02 -1.39 -17.41
N PRO A 248 -15.64 -1.14 -18.58
CA PRO A 248 -15.07 -1.52 -19.87
C PRO A 248 -13.81 -0.70 -20.22
N LEU A 249 -13.56 0.40 -19.52
CA LEU A 249 -12.36 1.21 -19.73
C LEU A 249 -11.12 0.62 -19.04
N LEU A 250 -11.31 -0.30 -18.13
CA LEU A 250 -10.19 -0.91 -17.43
C LEU A 250 -9.16 -1.61 -18.33
N ASN A 251 -9.56 -2.10 -19.51
CA ASN A 251 -8.68 -2.74 -20.48
C ASN A 251 -8.20 -1.78 -21.57
N ALA A 252 -8.64 -0.53 -21.54
CA ALA A 252 -8.21 0.46 -22.51
C ALA A 252 -6.81 0.95 -22.16
N SER A 253 -5.92 1.00 -23.16
CA SER A 253 -4.60 1.58 -22.95
C SER A 253 -4.68 3.07 -22.66
N ILE A 254 -3.69 3.55 -21.93
CA ILE A 254 -3.63 4.90 -21.39
C ILE A 254 -2.63 5.73 -22.20
N TYR A 255 -3.09 6.83 -22.76
CA TYR A 255 -2.22 7.91 -23.23
C TYR A 255 -1.79 8.71 -22.01
N TRP A 256 -0.49 8.80 -21.70
CA TRP A 256 -0.07 9.63 -20.60
C TRP A 256 0.93 10.72 -21.01
N THR A 257 0.85 11.86 -20.35
CA THR A 257 1.67 13.02 -20.67
C THR A 257 1.95 13.92 -19.47
N SER A 258 3.15 14.52 -19.47
CA SER A 258 3.57 15.54 -18.51
C SER A 258 3.64 16.95 -19.13
N ARG A 259 3.14 17.15 -20.35
CA ARG A 259 3.33 18.39 -21.12
C ARG A 259 2.06 18.92 -21.78
N ILE A 260 0.91 18.65 -21.19
CA ILE A 260 -0.37 19.17 -21.68
C ILE A 260 -0.71 20.52 -21.06
N SER A 261 -1.30 21.42 -21.83
CA SER A 261 -1.70 22.76 -21.38
C SER A 261 -2.88 23.26 -22.23
N PRO A 262 -3.54 24.39 -21.88
CA PRO A 262 -4.57 24.99 -22.70
C PRO A 262 -4.15 25.27 -24.15
N LYS A 263 -2.84 25.50 -24.38
CA LYS A 263 -2.27 25.85 -25.69
C LYS A 263 -2.18 24.65 -26.64
N ASN A 264 -1.91 23.45 -26.12
CA ASN A 264 -1.58 22.27 -26.93
C ASN A 264 -2.50 21.07 -26.71
N VAL A 265 -3.55 21.21 -25.89
CA VAL A 265 -4.49 20.11 -25.60
C VAL A 265 -5.14 19.52 -26.87
N GLY A 266 -5.35 20.33 -27.89
CA GLY A 266 -5.89 19.86 -29.19
C GLY A 266 -4.97 18.85 -29.87
N ASP A 267 -3.67 19.07 -29.86
CA ASP A 267 -2.66 18.18 -30.46
C ASP A 267 -2.56 16.86 -29.70
N HIS A 268 -2.61 16.91 -28.35
CA HIS A 268 -2.68 15.70 -27.52
C HIS A 268 -3.93 14.87 -27.78
N ILE A 269 -5.10 15.52 -27.92
CA ILE A 269 -6.36 14.86 -28.28
C ILE A 269 -6.25 14.19 -29.65
N ALA A 270 -5.67 14.88 -30.63
CA ALA A 270 -5.50 14.34 -31.98
C ALA A 270 -4.63 13.07 -31.98
N LEU A 271 -3.51 13.08 -31.26
CA LEU A 271 -2.65 11.88 -31.10
C LEU A 271 -3.36 10.75 -30.37
N ALA A 272 -4.04 11.04 -29.26
CA ALA A 272 -4.79 10.06 -28.52
C ALA A 272 -5.88 9.38 -29.38
N LYS A 273 -6.64 10.15 -30.13
CA LYS A 273 -7.64 9.62 -31.09
C LYS A 273 -7.00 8.78 -32.17
N LYS A 274 -5.88 9.20 -32.72
CA LYS A 274 -5.15 8.47 -33.75
C LYS A 274 -4.72 7.09 -33.26
N GLY A 275 -4.18 7.00 -32.05
CA GLY A 275 -3.80 5.73 -31.41
C GLY A 275 -4.96 4.92 -30.85
N GLY A 276 -6.21 5.43 -30.88
CA GLY A 276 -7.38 4.75 -30.32
C GLY A 276 -7.50 4.82 -28.81
N PHE A 277 -6.71 5.66 -28.14
CA PHE A 277 -6.76 5.81 -26.68
C PHE A 277 -8.08 6.42 -26.23
N ARG A 278 -8.68 5.80 -25.22
CA ARG A 278 -9.94 6.25 -24.60
C ARG A 278 -9.73 6.82 -23.21
N MET A 279 -8.48 6.77 -22.71
CA MET A 279 -8.06 7.35 -21.43
C MET A 279 -6.80 8.18 -21.62
N MET A 280 -6.68 9.25 -20.83
CA MET A 280 -5.52 10.13 -20.83
C MET A 280 -5.09 10.44 -19.40
N LEU A 281 -3.94 9.94 -18.98
CA LEU A 281 -3.34 10.22 -17.69
C LEU A 281 -2.47 11.47 -17.77
N ILE A 282 -2.79 12.45 -16.94
CA ILE A 282 -2.06 13.71 -16.87
C ILE A 282 -1.17 13.69 -15.63
N TYR A 283 0.12 13.76 -15.86
CA TYR A 283 1.12 13.86 -14.81
C TYR A 283 0.96 15.20 -14.08
N TYR A 284 0.96 15.19 -12.74
CA TYR A 284 0.76 16.41 -11.96
C TYR A 284 1.74 17.54 -12.32
N THR A 285 2.94 17.20 -12.79
CA THR A 285 3.95 18.16 -13.23
C THR A 285 3.56 18.95 -14.49
N ALA A 286 2.54 18.51 -15.22
CA ALA A 286 2.02 19.29 -16.37
C ALA A 286 1.32 20.57 -15.91
N MET A 287 0.65 20.51 -14.76
CA MET A 287 -0.21 21.61 -14.28
C MET A 287 0.34 22.31 -13.03
N THR A 288 1.29 21.72 -12.32
CA THR A 288 1.85 22.31 -11.11
C THR A 288 3.33 22.69 -11.29
N LYS A 289 3.79 23.66 -10.49
CA LYS A 289 5.21 24.01 -10.44
C LYS A 289 6.01 22.82 -9.95
N ALA A 290 6.87 22.31 -10.80
CA ALA A 290 7.64 21.10 -10.55
C ALA A 290 9.10 21.31 -10.98
N ASP A 291 9.75 22.31 -10.38
CA ASP A 291 11.15 22.57 -10.64
C ASP A 291 11.98 21.31 -10.33
N ARG A 292 12.76 20.85 -11.29
CA ARG A 292 13.59 19.65 -11.17
C ARG A 292 12.82 18.38 -10.74
N GLY A 293 11.66 18.15 -11.35
CA GLY A 293 10.87 16.97 -11.07
C GLY A 293 10.09 17.07 -9.76
N TYR A 294 10.39 16.22 -8.77
CA TYR A 294 9.60 16.09 -7.53
C TYR A 294 10.00 17.05 -6.40
N ALA A 295 10.90 18.01 -6.66
CA ALA A 295 11.46 18.84 -5.58
C ALA A 295 10.44 19.75 -4.90
N GLN A 296 9.33 20.11 -5.55
CA GLN A 296 8.25 20.94 -5.00
C GLN A 296 6.98 20.17 -4.64
N LEU A 297 7.03 18.84 -4.61
CA LEU A 297 5.90 18.01 -4.16
C LEU A 297 5.32 18.49 -2.82
N GLY A 298 4.00 18.47 -2.70
CA GLY A 298 3.26 18.99 -1.54
C GLY A 298 2.77 20.43 -1.72
N ASN A 299 3.40 21.26 -2.55
CA ASN A 299 2.93 22.63 -2.80
C ASN A 299 1.68 22.65 -3.67
N TYR A 300 1.69 21.94 -4.80
CA TYR A 300 0.61 21.90 -5.79
C TYR A 300 0.19 23.28 -6.32
N ASP A 301 1.14 24.25 -6.36
CA ASP A 301 0.92 25.55 -6.96
C ASP A 301 0.84 25.41 -8.49
N TRP A 302 -0.06 26.14 -9.15
CA TRP A 302 -0.24 26.07 -10.60
C TRP A 302 1.01 26.52 -11.35
N SER A 303 1.34 25.83 -12.44
CA SER A 303 2.47 26.20 -13.31
C SER A 303 2.14 27.41 -14.18
N ASP A 304 3.17 28.02 -14.77
CA ASP A 304 3.03 29.19 -15.66
C ASP A 304 2.26 28.87 -16.96
N ASP A 305 2.12 27.59 -17.31
CA ASP A 305 1.27 27.15 -18.42
C ASP A 305 -0.23 27.13 -18.08
N TYR A 306 -0.57 27.32 -16.80
CA TYR A 306 -1.93 27.40 -16.26
C TYR A 306 -2.14 28.72 -15.49
N PRO A 307 -2.00 29.90 -16.16
CA PRO A 307 -2.03 31.20 -15.49
C PRO A 307 -3.34 31.52 -14.79
N ASN A 308 -4.47 30.96 -15.24
CA ASN A 308 -5.77 31.08 -14.59
C ASN A 308 -6.07 29.88 -13.66
N GLY A 309 -5.05 29.03 -13.39
CA GLY A 309 -5.15 27.93 -12.43
C GLY A 309 -6.22 26.90 -12.77
N GLU A 310 -7.21 26.74 -11.89
CA GLU A 310 -8.28 25.76 -12.00
C GLU A 310 -9.16 25.98 -13.25
N GLU A 311 -9.37 27.23 -13.68
CA GLU A 311 -10.18 27.53 -14.89
C GLU A 311 -9.52 26.96 -16.14
N ASP A 312 -8.21 27.14 -16.28
CA ASP A 312 -7.44 26.56 -17.39
C ASP A 312 -7.48 25.02 -17.35
N MET A 313 -7.39 24.44 -16.15
CA MET A 313 -7.51 22.98 -15.99
C MET A 313 -8.88 22.49 -16.39
N ARG A 314 -9.97 23.13 -15.94
CA ARG A 314 -11.33 22.82 -16.36
C ARG A 314 -11.52 22.91 -17.88
N LEU A 315 -10.92 23.90 -18.51
CA LEU A 315 -10.94 24.05 -19.98
C LEU A 315 -10.23 22.87 -20.66
N VAL A 316 -9.05 22.48 -20.21
CA VAL A 316 -8.30 21.32 -20.74
C VAL A 316 -9.12 20.04 -20.59
N LEU A 317 -9.64 19.78 -19.40
CA LEU A 317 -10.39 18.55 -19.10
C LEU A 317 -11.72 18.48 -19.88
N SER A 318 -12.41 19.62 -20.04
CA SER A 318 -13.65 19.68 -20.84
C SER A 318 -13.42 19.31 -22.30
N LYS A 319 -12.32 19.79 -22.90
CA LYS A 319 -11.94 19.44 -24.28
C LYS A 319 -11.61 17.95 -24.42
N ILE A 320 -10.88 17.37 -23.45
CA ILE A 320 -10.55 15.93 -23.44
C ILE A 320 -11.83 15.09 -23.35
N ARG A 321 -12.74 15.45 -22.43
CA ARG A 321 -14.03 14.76 -22.26
C ARG A 321 -14.94 14.90 -23.48
N ALA A 322 -15.03 16.08 -24.09
CA ALA A 322 -15.76 16.32 -25.32
C ALA A 322 -15.22 15.47 -26.49
N ALA A 323 -13.97 15.10 -26.45
CA ALA A 323 -13.35 14.20 -27.43
C ALA A 323 -13.67 12.71 -27.18
N GLY A 324 -14.42 12.37 -26.11
CA GLY A 324 -14.74 10.99 -25.71
C GLY A 324 -13.59 10.27 -24.98
N ILE A 325 -12.64 11.02 -24.42
CA ILE A 325 -11.49 10.49 -23.68
C ILE A 325 -11.70 10.77 -22.18
N LEU A 326 -11.47 9.77 -21.32
CA LEU A 326 -11.52 9.94 -19.88
C LEU A 326 -10.20 10.50 -19.38
N PRO A 327 -10.15 11.71 -18.78
CA PRO A 327 -8.94 12.24 -18.19
C PRO A 327 -8.71 11.67 -16.79
N GLY A 328 -7.46 11.46 -16.40
CA GLY A 328 -7.04 11.01 -15.09
C GLY A 328 -5.85 11.78 -14.55
N LEU A 329 -5.73 11.79 -13.24
CA LEU A 329 -4.67 12.46 -12.50
C LEU A 329 -3.60 11.46 -12.06
N HIS A 330 -2.35 11.71 -12.40
CA HIS A 330 -1.19 11.06 -11.77
C HIS A 330 -0.72 11.89 -10.57
N THR A 331 -0.44 11.27 -9.43
CA THR A 331 0.03 11.95 -8.23
C THR A 331 0.95 11.07 -7.38
N LEU A 332 1.81 11.71 -6.59
CA LEU A 332 2.64 11.09 -5.54
C LEU A 332 2.15 11.59 -4.17
N GLN A 333 1.11 10.98 -3.66
CA GLN A 333 0.34 11.50 -2.52
C GLN A 333 1.09 11.49 -1.18
N THR A 334 2.08 10.61 -1.00
CA THR A 334 2.84 10.45 0.27
C THR A 334 4.10 11.30 0.35
N HIS A 335 4.49 11.95 -0.75
CA HIS A 335 5.80 12.59 -0.89
C HIS A 335 5.74 14.08 -0.66
N ILE A 336 6.74 14.58 0.07
CA ILE A 336 7.00 16.02 0.26
C ILE A 336 8.37 16.36 -0.30
N GLY A 337 8.42 17.24 -1.28
CA GLY A 337 9.64 17.64 -1.97
C GLY A 337 10.52 18.55 -1.12
N LYS A 338 11.82 18.44 -1.30
CA LYS A 338 12.84 19.17 -0.53
C LYS A 338 12.78 20.71 -0.66
N ASP A 339 12.25 21.22 -1.77
CA ASP A 339 12.06 22.65 -2.02
C ASP A 339 10.60 23.08 -1.78
N SER A 340 9.77 22.23 -1.15
CA SER A 340 8.42 22.58 -0.75
C SER A 340 8.41 23.45 0.51
N ARG A 341 7.32 24.20 0.71
CA ARG A 341 7.09 25.01 1.92
C ARG A 341 7.01 24.18 3.22
N TYR A 342 6.88 22.86 3.12
CA TYR A 342 6.87 21.93 4.25
C TYR A 342 8.28 21.46 4.65
N VAL A 343 9.29 21.74 3.86
CA VAL A 343 10.68 21.35 4.15
C VAL A 343 11.56 22.56 4.32
N THR A 344 11.46 23.55 3.44
CA THR A 344 12.36 24.70 3.44
C THR A 344 11.58 26.02 3.57
N PRO A 345 12.02 27.00 4.38
CA PRO A 345 13.25 27.00 5.19
C PRO A 345 13.11 26.32 6.57
N VAL A 346 11.93 25.84 6.95
CA VAL A 346 11.67 25.16 8.25
C VAL A 346 10.93 23.86 7.98
N ALA A 347 11.56 22.75 8.36
CA ALA A 347 10.96 21.43 8.17
C ALA A 347 9.73 21.23 9.07
N ASP A 348 8.59 20.86 8.47
CA ASP A 348 7.34 20.63 9.15
C ASP A 348 7.49 19.51 10.21
N PRO A 349 6.95 19.65 11.42
CA PRO A 349 7.00 18.63 12.44
C PRO A 349 6.30 17.32 12.03
N ARG A 350 5.37 17.38 11.08
CA ARG A 350 4.57 16.25 10.58
C ARG A 350 5.25 15.43 9.47
N LEU A 351 6.51 15.74 9.12
CA LEU A 351 7.33 14.88 8.27
C LEU A 351 7.74 13.63 9.05
N ASN A 352 7.69 12.46 8.41
CA ASN A 352 7.93 11.19 9.08
C ASN A 352 9.38 11.03 9.56
N ILE A 353 9.51 10.44 10.73
CA ILE A 353 10.79 10.05 11.35
C ILE A 353 10.77 8.53 11.57
N THR A 354 11.69 7.83 10.92
CA THR A 354 11.77 6.36 11.02
C THR A 354 12.35 5.87 12.33
N ARG A 355 13.26 6.66 12.93
CA ARG A 355 13.91 6.33 14.16
C ARG A 355 14.19 7.58 14.99
N ARG A 356 13.76 7.56 16.25
CA ARG A 356 13.86 8.70 17.16
C ARG A 356 15.15 8.65 17.95
N PHE A 357 15.72 9.83 18.19
CA PHE A 357 16.91 10.05 19.02
C PHE A 357 16.69 11.26 19.91
N THR A 358 17.25 11.17 21.13
CA THR A 358 17.22 12.24 22.12
C THR A 358 18.58 12.92 22.17
N LEU A 359 18.68 14.22 22.06
CA LEU A 359 19.94 14.94 22.16
C LEU A 359 20.54 14.81 23.55
N ALA A 360 21.75 14.25 23.63
CA ALA A 360 22.52 14.17 24.87
C ALA A 360 23.18 15.52 25.24
N ARG A 361 23.43 16.37 24.23
CA ARG A 361 23.98 17.73 24.37
C ARG A 361 23.20 18.71 23.53
N PRO A 362 23.17 20.00 23.93
CA PRO A 362 22.54 21.03 23.10
C PRO A 362 23.36 21.31 21.84
N ILE A 363 22.68 21.72 20.76
CA ILE A 363 23.30 22.21 19.53
C ILE A 363 23.11 23.74 19.50
N ALA A 364 24.20 24.49 19.42
CA ALA A 364 24.13 25.96 19.30
C ALA A 364 23.57 26.36 17.93
N GLN A 365 22.96 27.52 17.84
CA GLN A 365 22.43 28.04 16.58
C GLN A 365 23.55 28.37 15.57
N GLU A 366 24.68 28.84 16.07
CA GLU A 366 25.82 29.26 15.25
C GLU A 366 26.86 28.13 15.11
N GLY A 367 27.54 28.09 13.98
CA GLY A 367 28.62 27.17 13.67
C GLY A 367 28.13 25.77 13.23
N GLU A 368 29.05 25.00 12.68
CA GLU A 368 28.82 23.59 12.31
C GLU A 368 29.01 22.69 13.54
N PRO A 369 28.04 21.84 13.87
CA PRO A 369 28.17 20.97 15.03
C PRO A 369 29.27 19.90 14.88
N GLY A 370 29.58 19.49 13.63
CA GLY A 370 30.54 18.43 13.32
C GLY A 370 30.10 17.05 13.83
N GLU A 371 29.55 16.99 15.06
CA GLU A 371 29.01 15.80 15.70
C GLU A 371 27.70 16.12 16.43
N ILE A 372 26.77 15.16 16.46
CA ILE A 372 25.55 15.22 17.29
C ILE A 372 25.54 14.02 18.22
N GLU A 373 25.61 14.28 19.53
CA GLU A 373 25.57 13.27 20.57
C GLU A 373 24.11 12.96 20.98
N VAL A 374 23.77 11.68 21.00
CA VAL A 374 22.42 11.16 21.30
C VAL A 374 22.45 10.13 22.41
N LEU A 375 21.31 9.89 23.06
CA LEU A 375 21.21 8.92 24.15
C LEU A 375 21.08 7.49 23.64
N GLU A 376 20.38 7.29 22.52
CA GLU A 376 20.12 5.98 21.94
C GLU A 376 21.25 5.56 20.99
N ASN A 377 21.49 4.22 20.90
CA ASN A 377 22.47 3.68 19.97
C ASN A 377 22.01 3.89 18.51
N PRO A 378 22.78 4.56 17.65
CA PRO A 378 22.42 4.82 16.25
C PRO A 378 22.67 3.64 15.30
N VAL A 379 23.04 2.46 15.79
CA VAL A 379 23.19 1.26 14.96
C VAL A 379 21.95 1.07 14.09
N ASP A 380 22.12 0.68 12.82
CA ASP A 380 21.07 0.57 11.81
C ASP A 380 20.46 1.90 11.30
N ALA A 381 21.02 3.07 11.67
CA ALA A 381 20.69 4.31 10.98
C ALA A 381 21.15 4.23 9.51
N PRO A 382 20.40 4.80 8.54
CA PRO A 382 20.71 4.69 7.12
C PRO A 382 22.14 5.14 6.79
N MET A 383 22.87 4.36 5.98
CA MET A 383 24.22 4.69 5.52
C MET A 383 24.28 5.01 4.01
N HIS A 384 23.20 4.85 3.27
CA HIS A 384 23.14 5.38 1.90
C HIS A 384 23.21 6.91 1.91
N LYS A 385 24.07 7.48 1.10
CA LYS A 385 24.44 8.93 1.15
C LYS A 385 23.24 9.89 1.16
N ASP A 386 22.20 9.59 0.38
CA ASP A 386 21.03 10.46 0.24
C ASP A 386 19.99 10.25 1.35
N ALA A 387 20.09 9.15 2.13
CA ALA A 387 19.20 8.83 3.24
C ALA A 387 19.76 9.21 4.61
N ARG A 388 21.00 9.72 4.68
CA ARG A 388 21.67 10.12 5.93
C ARG A 388 21.22 11.50 6.40
N VAL A 389 19.94 11.63 6.73
CA VAL A 389 19.33 12.91 7.13
C VAL A 389 18.72 12.78 8.52
N LEU A 390 19.11 13.67 9.44
CA LEU A 390 18.50 13.84 10.74
C LEU A 390 17.61 15.07 10.72
N LYS A 391 16.50 15.02 11.48
CA LYS A 391 15.59 16.13 11.75
C LYS A 391 15.53 16.37 13.25
N PHE A 392 15.89 17.60 13.67
CA PHE A 392 15.62 18.11 15.01
C PHE A 392 14.88 19.43 14.88
N GLY A 393 13.72 19.54 15.54
CA GLY A 393 12.82 20.68 15.32
C GLY A 393 12.52 20.91 13.85
N GLY A 394 12.76 22.12 13.38
CA GLY A 394 12.59 22.53 11.98
C GLY A 394 13.87 22.47 11.14
N GLU A 395 14.97 21.96 11.67
CA GLU A 395 16.25 21.89 10.98
C GLU A 395 16.57 20.45 10.52
N LEU A 396 17.18 20.34 9.33
CA LEU A 396 17.70 19.10 8.79
C LEU A 396 19.23 19.11 8.81
N PHE A 397 19.80 17.97 9.17
CA PHE A 397 21.25 17.74 9.22
C PHE A 397 21.62 16.55 8.36
N HIS A 398 22.71 16.63 7.63
CA HIS A 398 23.30 15.50 6.94
C HIS A 398 24.48 14.96 7.74
N TYR A 399 24.54 13.65 7.98
CA TYR A 399 25.66 12.99 8.66
C TYR A 399 26.44 12.06 7.70
N THR A 400 27.68 11.70 8.08
CA THR A 400 28.50 10.79 7.27
C THR A 400 28.68 9.42 7.90
N ALA A 401 28.71 9.35 9.25
CA ALA A 401 28.85 8.11 9.99
C ALA A 401 28.24 8.24 11.38
N TYR A 402 28.31 7.17 12.19
CA TYR A 402 27.91 7.16 13.59
C TYR A 402 28.83 6.23 14.41
N THR A 403 28.77 6.34 15.75
CA THR A 403 29.47 5.46 16.66
C THR A 403 28.53 4.37 17.18
N GLU A 404 29.02 3.14 17.30
CA GLU A 404 28.24 2.00 17.82
C GLU A 404 28.46 1.76 19.33
N THR A 405 29.38 2.52 19.92
CA THR A 405 29.71 2.45 21.36
C THR A 405 29.53 3.82 21.99
N PRO A 406 29.12 3.87 23.29
CA PRO A 406 28.98 5.16 23.98
C PRO A 406 30.32 5.94 24.07
N PRO A 407 30.26 7.28 24.00
CA PRO A 407 29.06 8.09 23.77
C PRO A 407 28.60 7.96 22.34
N TYR A 408 27.28 7.74 22.15
CA TYR A 408 26.67 7.57 20.83
C TYR A 408 26.63 8.91 20.09
N ARG A 409 27.15 8.92 18.86
CA ARG A 409 27.24 10.13 18.05
C ARG A 409 27.00 9.85 16.59
N PHE A 410 26.33 10.79 15.94
CA PHE A 410 26.43 10.97 14.49
C PHE A 410 27.63 11.88 14.22
N THR A 411 28.46 11.55 13.22
CA THR A 411 29.71 12.26 12.91
C THR A 411 29.74 12.77 11.48
N GLY A 412 30.61 13.77 11.24
CA GLY A 412 30.66 14.47 9.96
C GLY A 412 29.35 15.18 9.64
N VAL A 413 28.72 15.70 10.69
CA VAL A 413 27.40 16.35 10.59
C VAL A 413 27.55 17.75 9.98
N ARG A 414 26.69 18.02 9.00
CA ARG A 414 26.50 19.34 8.40
C ARG A 414 25.05 19.77 8.57
N ARG A 415 24.86 21.02 8.99
CA ARG A 415 23.53 21.60 9.21
C ARG A 415 22.93 22.21 7.93
N GLY A 416 21.68 22.65 8.02
CA GLY A 416 20.99 23.33 6.93
C GLY A 416 20.78 22.46 5.68
N HIS A 417 20.67 21.14 5.86
CA HIS A 417 20.41 20.24 4.75
C HIS A 417 19.07 20.59 4.10
N TRP A 418 18.97 20.46 2.78
CA TRP A 418 17.84 20.93 1.96
C TRP A 418 17.47 22.40 2.23
N LYS A 419 18.45 23.26 2.55
CA LYS A 419 18.29 24.70 2.79
C LYS A 419 17.42 25.06 4.01
N THR A 420 17.34 24.17 4.99
CA THR A 420 16.66 24.49 6.26
C THR A 420 17.47 25.51 7.07
N ALA A 421 16.75 26.39 7.78
CA ALA A 421 17.38 27.41 8.61
C ALA A 421 18.00 26.79 9.88
N ALA A 422 19.19 27.30 10.22
CA ALA A 422 19.87 26.90 11.45
C ALA A 422 19.12 27.40 12.70
N ALA A 423 18.98 26.51 13.70
CA ALA A 423 18.31 26.81 14.97
C ALA A 423 19.13 26.27 16.15
N ALA A 424 18.84 26.78 17.37
CA ALA A 424 19.36 26.19 18.59
C ALA A 424 18.48 25.02 19.01
N HIS A 425 19.12 23.92 19.42
CA HIS A 425 18.43 22.71 19.87
C HIS A 425 18.84 22.37 21.31
N PRO A 426 17.90 22.33 22.28
CA PRO A 426 18.22 22.06 23.67
C PRO A 426 18.58 20.59 23.88
N ARG A 427 19.36 20.31 24.94
CA ARG A 427 19.54 18.96 25.44
C ARG A 427 18.15 18.34 25.76
N GLY A 428 17.97 17.08 25.40
CA GLY A 428 16.70 16.35 25.62
C GLY A 428 15.67 16.56 24.52
N GLU A 429 15.96 17.38 23.50
CA GLU A 429 15.08 17.48 22.33
C GLU A 429 15.04 16.14 21.60
N ILE A 430 13.83 15.71 21.20
CA ILE A 430 13.60 14.48 20.46
C ILE A 430 13.48 14.82 18.97
N GLY A 431 14.36 14.24 18.18
CA GLY A 431 14.34 14.26 16.74
C GLY A 431 14.57 12.86 16.19
N GLY A 432 15.23 12.75 15.07
CA GLY A 432 15.60 11.43 14.53
C GLY A 432 15.91 11.40 13.05
N VAL A 433 15.95 10.20 12.48
CA VAL A 433 16.20 9.98 11.05
C VAL A 433 14.95 10.38 10.26
N LEU A 434 15.10 11.35 9.35
CA LEU A 434 14.05 11.72 8.42
C LEU A 434 13.76 10.54 7.48
N ASP A 435 12.48 10.26 7.26
CA ASP A 435 12.04 9.23 6.33
C ASP A 435 12.14 9.75 4.89
N VAL A 436 13.33 9.65 4.31
CA VAL A 436 13.54 10.00 2.90
C VAL A 436 12.94 8.93 2.00
N SER A 437 12.31 9.36 0.92
CA SER A 437 11.60 8.45 0.00
C SER A 437 12.57 7.67 -0.90
N GLU A 438 12.04 6.81 -1.76
CA GLU A 438 12.78 6.17 -2.87
C GLU A 438 13.47 7.19 -3.78
N TYR A 439 12.96 8.43 -3.77
CA TYR A 439 13.60 9.60 -4.41
C TYR A 439 14.44 10.37 -3.38
N ALA A 440 15.33 9.70 -2.69
CA ALA A 440 16.02 10.16 -1.49
C ALA A 440 16.76 11.52 -1.61
N ALA A 441 17.24 11.88 -2.81
CA ALA A 441 17.86 13.18 -3.03
C ALA A 441 16.84 14.32 -3.20
N ILE A 442 15.54 14.03 -3.27
CA ILE A 442 14.51 14.97 -3.72
C ILE A 442 13.33 15.11 -2.76
N SER A 443 12.91 14.04 -2.07
CA SER A 443 11.70 14.04 -1.25
C SER A 443 11.77 13.14 -0.02
N CYS A 444 10.82 13.37 0.90
CA CYS A 444 10.60 12.56 2.10
C CYS A 444 9.11 12.22 2.26
N TYR A 445 8.79 11.34 3.21
CA TYR A 445 7.45 10.87 3.47
C TYR A 445 6.71 11.66 4.56
N ILE A 446 5.39 11.66 4.47
CA ILE A 446 4.46 12.21 5.45
C ILE A 446 4.28 11.22 6.60
N ASP A 447 4.27 11.70 7.84
CA ASP A 447 3.81 10.91 8.99
C ASP A 447 2.28 10.72 8.92
N GLN A 448 1.85 9.49 8.64
CA GLN A 448 0.44 9.15 8.48
C GLN A 448 -0.37 9.25 9.79
N ALA A 449 0.29 9.37 10.95
CA ALA A 449 -0.37 9.64 12.22
C ALA A 449 -0.78 11.12 12.39
N THR A 450 -0.38 11.99 11.45
CA THR A 450 -0.68 13.44 11.48
C THR A 450 -1.75 13.83 10.47
N ASP A 451 -2.16 15.10 10.51
CA ASP A 451 -3.12 15.68 9.56
C ASP A 451 -2.48 16.20 8.26
N LEU A 452 -1.16 16.12 8.11
CA LEU A 452 -0.48 16.62 6.90
C LEU A 452 -0.98 15.89 5.64
N GLN A 453 -1.24 14.58 5.75
CA GLN A 453 -1.80 13.83 4.63
C GLN A 453 -3.17 14.36 4.19
N ASP A 454 -4.01 14.80 5.13
CA ASP A 454 -5.33 15.38 4.80
C ASP A 454 -5.19 16.74 4.11
N GLU A 455 -4.23 17.55 4.55
CA GLU A 455 -3.92 18.85 3.92
C GLU A 455 -3.44 18.65 2.47
N ILE A 456 -2.55 17.68 2.24
CA ILE A 456 -2.09 17.33 0.89
C ILE A 456 -3.24 16.74 0.05
N ALA A 457 -4.07 15.90 0.64
CA ALA A 457 -5.24 15.33 -0.02
C ALA A 457 -6.23 16.40 -0.51
N GLU A 458 -6.46 17.47 0.25
CA GLU A 458 -7.30 18.59 -0.17
C GLU A 458 -6.76 19.32 -1.39
N LYS A 459 -5.44 19.48 -1.49
CA LYS A 459 -4.80 20.09 -2.66
C LYS A 459 -4.91 19.20 -3.90
N ILE A 460 -4.72 17.89 -3.73
CA ILE A 460 -4.89 16.92 -4.81
C ILE A 460 -6.36 16.87 -5.25
N ALA A 461 -7.30 16.87 -4.31
CA ALA A 461 -8.73 16.88 -4.60
C ALA A 461 -9.16 18.08 -5.45
N LYS A 462 -8.62 19.26 -5.18
CA LYS A 462 -8.87 20.47 -5.96
C LYS A 462 -8.52 20.32 -7.45
N ILE A 463 -7.42 19.63 -7.73
CA ILE A 463 -7.00 19.33 -9.11
C ILE A 463 -7.91 18.26 -9.71
N TYR A 464 -8.19 17.19 -8.96
CA TYR A 464 -9.03 16.09 -9.41
C TYR A 464 -10.46 16.57 -9.73
N ASP A 465 -11.06 17.34 -8.85
CA ASP A 465 -12.46 17.82 -8.95
C ASP A 465 -12.65 18.86 -10.08
N ALA A 466 -11.55 19.36 -10.67
CA ALA A 466 -11.65 20.16 -11.89
C ALA A 466 -12.23 19.38 -13.08
N GLY A 467 -12.37 18.06 -13.00
CA GLY A 467 -13.02 17.22 -13.99
C GLY A 467 -12.29 15.93 -14.35
N MET A 468 -11.40 15.43 -13.49
CA MET A 468 -10.77 14.11 -13.65
C MET A 468 -11.80 12.98 -13.43
N GLY A 469 -11.53 11.79 -13.93
CA GLY A 469 -12.43 10.64 -13.81
C GLY A 469 -11.75 9.38 -13.29
N PHE A 470 -10.42 9.34 -13.26
CA PHE A 470 -9.63 8.29 -12.61
C PHE A 470 -8.34 8.87 -12.02
N CYS A 471 -7.66 8.09 -11.19
CA CYS A 471 -6.43 8.53 -10.54
C CYS A 471 -5.37 7.42 -10.57
N TYR A 472 -4.10 7.81 -10.69
CA TYR A 472 -2.95 6.92 -10.56
C TYR A 472 -2.08 7.41 -9.40
N PHE A 473 -1.88 6.52 -8.40
CA PHE A 473 -1.01 6.74 -7.26
C PHE A 473 0.37 6.16 -7.53
N ASP A 474 1.32 7.03 -7.85
CA ASP A 474 2.70 6.64 -8.12
C ASP A 474 3.58 6.72 -6.87
N GLY A 475 4.71 6.01 -6.88
CA GLY A 475 5.63 5.95 -5.75
C GLY A 475 5.07 5.18 -4.56
N SER A 476 5.60 5.47 -3.38
CA SER A 476 5.25 4.85 -2.09
C SER A 476 5.77 3.43 -1.88
N GLU A 477 6.61 2.90 -2.75
CA GLU A 477 7.23 1.58 -2.61
C GLU A 477 8.27 1.55 -1.48
N GLY A 478 8.83 2.71 -1.14
CA GLY A 478 9.80 2.88 -0.05
C GLY A 478 9.19 3.24 1.31
N VAL A 479 7.86 3.30 1.44
CA VAL A 479 7.18 3.66 2.70
C VAL A 479 7.53 2.69 3.82
N ASN A 480 7.99 3.24 4.97
CA ASN A 480 8.41 2.44 6.11
C ASN A 480 7.25 1.70 6.81
N PRO A 481 7.58 0.63 7.55
CA PRO A 481 6.59 -0.12 8.33
C PRO A 481 5.75 0.76 9.28
N PRO A 482 4.47 0.47 9.47
CA PRO A 482 3.73 -0.60 8.80
C PRO A 482 3.30 -0.22 7.38
N CYS A 483 4.15 -0.54 6.39
CA CYS A 483 3.97 -0.12 4.99
C CYS A 483 2.59 -0.51 4.44
N GLY A 484 2.09 -1.70 4.78
CA GLY A 484 0.77 -2.18 4.37
C GLY A 484 -0.39 -1.29 4.82
N VAL A 485 -0.25 -0.64 5.97
CA VAL A 485 -1.23 0.33 6.49
C VAL A 485 -0.98 1.72 5.90
N ASN A 486 0.25 2.22 5.97
CA ASN A 486 0.58 3.60 5.58
C ASN A 486 0.31 3.89 4.10
N VAL A 487 0.59 2.93 3.21
CA VAL A 487 0.28 3.05 1.77
C VAL A 487 -1.22 3.19 1.55
N SER A 488 -2.03 2.25 2.08
CA SER A 488 -3.48 2.28 1.92
C SER A 488 -4.12 3.50 2.57
N LEU A 489 -3.63 3.90 3.73
CA LEU A 489 -4.18 5.02 4.49
C LEU A 489 -3.99 6.33 3.73
N SER A 490 -2.81 6.56 3.13
CA SER A 490 -2.56 7.75 2.32
C SER A 490 -3.49 7.83 1.11
N GLN A 491 -3.66 6.73 0.38
CA GLN A 491 -4.54 6.65 -0.78
C GLN A 491 -6.01 6.86 -0.38
N PHE A 492 -6.45 6.22 0.69
CA PHE A 492 -7.81 6.34 1.20
C PHE A 492 -8.15 7.78 1.64
N ARG A 493 -7.22 8.45 2.34
CA ARG A 493 -7.37 9.86 2.73
C ARG A 493 -7.54 10.77 1.51
N VAL A 494 -6.79 10.52 0.43
CA VAL A 494 -6.92 11.30 -0.82
C VAL A 494 -8.28 11.07 -1.47
N ILE A 495 -8.67 9.81 -1.67
CA ILE A 495 -9.95 9.49 -2.35
C ILE A 495 -11.16 10.04 -1.58
N ARG A 496 -11.11 10.03 -0.25
CA ARG A 496 -12.19 10.58 0.58
C ARG A 496 -12.40 12.09 0.46
N LYS A 497 -11.40 12.82 -0.07
CA LYS A 497 -11.52 14.26 -0.32
C LYS A 497 -12.11 14.58 -1.71
N PHE A 498 -12.17 13.62 -2.61
CA PHE A 498 -12.75 13.83 -3.93
C PHE A 498 -14.26 14.03 -3.85
N ALA A 499 -14.77 15.07 -4.49
CA ALA A 499 -16.21 15.35 -4.55
C ALA A 499 -16.98 14.26 -5.31
N THR A 500 -16.34 13.67 -6.33
CA THR A 500 -16.87 12.54 -7.09
C THR A 500 -15.89 11.38 -7.03
N PRO A 501 -16.32 10.18 -6.62
CA PRO A 501 -15.45 9.02 -6.61
C PRO A 501 -14.85 8.75 -8.00
N PRO A 502 -13.57 8.37 -8.08
CA PRO A 502 -12.99 7.96 -9.36
C PRO A 502 -13.68 6.71 -9.89
N LEU A 503 -13.76 6.59 -11.22
CA LEU A 503 -14.27 5.38 -11.87
C LEU A 503 -13.45 4.16 -11.43
N PHE A 504 -12.14 4.35 -11.31
CA PHE A 504 -11.18 3.43 -10.71
C PHE A 504 -9.91 4.21 -10.36
N THR A 505 -9.04 3.56 -9.58
CA THR A 505 -7.66 4.02 -9.43
C THR A 505 -6.70 2.90 -9.79
N GLU A 506 -5.47 3.28 -10.06
CA GLU A 506 -4.32 2.39 -10.22
C GLU A 506 -3.15 2.94 -9.39
N GLY A 507 -2.07 2.19 -9.26
CA GLY A 507 -0.90 2.67 -8.53
C GLY A 507 0.29 1.73 -8.60
N ALA A 508 1.44 2.25 -8.19
CA ALA A 508 2.69 1.49 -8.09
C ALA A 508 2.71 0.64 -6.82
N ALA A 509 2.55 1.28 -5.65
CA ALA A 509 2.56 0.57 -4.37
C ALA A 509 1.20 -0.07 -4.05
N LYS A 510 1.27 -1.32 -3.60
CA LYS A 510 0.10 -2.15 -3.24
C LYS A 510 0.17 -2.54 -1.77
N SER A 511 -0.97 -2.55 -1.12
CA SER A 511 -1.17 -3.19 0.18
C SER A 511 -2.57 -3.81 0.20
N HIS A 512 -2.87 -4.63 1.21
CA HIS A 512 -4.14 -5.36 1.23
C HIS A 512 -5.36 -4.45 1.00
N PHE A 513 -5.54 -3.41 1.80
CA PHE A 513 -6.70 -2.52 1.69
C PHE A 513 -6.76 -1.76 0.37
N SER A 514 -5.60 -1.53 -0.29
CA SER A 514 -5.57 -0.85 -1.58
C SER A 514 -6.30 -1.62 -2.69
N TRP A 515 -6.62 -2.91 -2.49
CA TRP A 515 -7.45 -3.66 -3.42
C TRP A 515 -8.85 -3.05 -3.61
N HIS A 516 -9.43 -2.47 -2.56
CA HIS A 516 -10.71 -1.74 -2.65
C HIS A 516 -10.57 -0.41 -3.38
N LEU A 517 -9.38 0.18 -3.37
CA LEU A 517 -9.07 1.47 -3.97
C LEU A 517 -8.64 1.32 -5.43
N GLN A 518 -7.68 0.42 -5.68
CA GLN A 518 -7.01 0.24 -6.96
C GLN A 518 -7.60 -0.95 -7.72
N ALA A 519 -8.05 -0.72 -8.95
CA ALA A 519 -8.54 -1.78 -9.83
C ALA A 519 -7.43 -2.44 -10.66
N GLY A 520 -6.22 -1.92 -10.62
CA GLY A 520 -5.03 -2.43 -11.26
C GLY A 520 -3.76 -1.92 -10.61
N ALA A 521 -2.62 -2.42 -11.05
CA ALA A 521 -1.29 -1.99 -10.60
C ALA A 521 -0.33 -1.95 -11.79
N ASN A 522 0.68 -1.08 -11.71
CA ASN A 522 1.79 -1.10 -12.67
C ASN A 522 2.66 -2.33 -12.45
N ALA A 523 3.04 -3.00 -13.53
CA ALA A 523 3.96 -4.13 -13.47
C ALA A 523 5.42 -3.68 -13.49
N PHE A 524 5.79 -2.90 -14.49
CA PHE A 524 7.16 -2.47 -14.72
C PHE A 524 7.24 -1.38 -15.80
N ASP A 525 8.26 -0.54 -15.71
CA ASP A 525 8.57 0.45 -16.75
C ASP A 525 9.35 -0.21 -17.90
N VAL A 526 8.76 -0.28 -19.07
CA VAL A 526 9.36 -0.91 -20.24
C VAL A 526 9.69 0.15 -21.28
N PHE A 527 10.77 0.89 -21.08
CA PHE A 527 11.14 2.01 -21.94
C PHE A 527 12.15 1.68 -23.05
N PRO A 528 13.26 0.96 -22.77
CA PRO A 528 14.29 0.75 -23.78
C PRO A 528 13.84 -0.17 -24.91
N PRO A 529 13.79 0.29 -26.18
CA PRO A 529 13.45 -0.54 -27.32
C PRO A 529 14.31 -1.81 -27.43
N GLU A 530 15.58 -1.73 -27.06
CA GLU A 530 16.60 -2.79 -27.20
C GLU A 530 16.28 -4.04 -26.38
N ILE A 531 15.53 -3.88 -25.29
CA ILE A 531 15.15 -4.98 -24.39
C ILE A 531 13.63 -5.10 -24.22
N PHE A 532 12.85 -4.35 -24.99
CA PHE A 532 11.40 -4.22 -24.82
C PHE A 532 10.66 -5.57 -24.78
N LYS A 533 10.85 -6.42 -25.80
CA LYS A 533 10.17 -7.73 -25.87
C LYS A 533 10.56 -8.64 -24.69
N LYS A 534 11.84 -8.62 -24.30
CA LYS A 534 12.32 -9.35 -23.12
C LYS A 534 11.63 -8.88 -21.84
N MET A 535 11.52 -7.58 -21.65
CA MET A 535 10.91 -7.00 -20.46
C MET A 535 9.40 -7.30 -20.39
N ILE A 536 8.70 -7.25 -21.52
CA ILE A 536 7.27 -7.63 -21.58
C ILE A 536 7.07 -9.08 -21.11
N VAL A 537 7.93 -10.00 -21.51
CA VAL A 537 7.83 -11.41 -21.10
C VAL A 537 8.22 -11.61 -19.65
N ALA A 538 9.33 -10.97 -19.21
CA ALA A 538 9.91 -11.18 -17.88
C ALA A 538 9.09 -10.57 -16.74
N HIS A 539 8.31 -9.53 -17.00
CA HIS A 539 7.57 -8.80 -15.98
C HIS A 539 6.05 -8.83 -16.20
N PRO A 540 5.42 -7.95 -17.02
CA PRO A 540 3.96 -7.91 -17.05
C PRO A 540 3.31 -9.23 -17.47
N GLN A 541 3.89 -9.96 -18.44
CA GLN A 541 3.33 -11.24 -18.86
C GLN A 541 3.50 -12.33 -17.79
N ALA A 542 4.59 -12.32 -17.03
CA ALA A 542 4.80 -13.27 -15.93
C ALA A 542 3.90 -12.95 -14.72
N GLU A 543 3.61 -11.68 -14.48
CA GLU A 543 2.79 -11.23 -13.35
C GLU A 543 1.28 -11.28 -13.61
N ALA A 544 0.84 -11.20 -14.87
CA ALA A 544 -0.58 -11.19 -15.22
C ALA A 544 -1.39 -12.35 -14.61
N PRO A 545 -0.95 -13.63 -14.65
CA PRO A 545 -1.67 -14.73 -14.01
C PRO A 545 -1.72 -14.60 -12.48
N ILE A 546 -0.70 -14.02 -11.84
CA ILE A 546 -0.68 -13.77 -10.40
C ILE A 546 -1.75 -12.73 -10.03
N MET A 547 -1.86 -11.67 -10.82
CA MET A 547 -2.87 -10.64 -10.61
C MET A 547 -4.30 -11.16 -10.82
N GLN A 548 -4.50 -12.10 -11.75
CA GLN A 548 -5.80 -12.75 -11.94
C GLN A 548 -6.25 -13.57 -10.72
N GLN A 549 -5.31 -14.10 -9.94
CA GLN A 549 -5.65 -14.78 -8.67
C GLN A 549 -6.24 -13.81 -7.63
N ASN A 550 -5.98 -12.52 -7.78
CA ASN A 550 -6.56 -11.45 -6.97
C ASN A 550 -7.82 -10.83 -7.61
N PHE A 551 -8.43 -11.48 -8.60
CA PHE A 551 -9.58 -10.97 -9.37
C PHE A 551 -9.34 -9.61 -10.02
N THR A 552 -8.10 -9.29 -10.34
CA THR A 552 -7.69 -8.01 -10.90
C THR A 552 -6.68 -8.21 -12.03
N ARG A 553 -6.09 -7.14 -12.50
CA ARG A 553 -5.11 -7.11 -13.58
C ARG A 553 -4.01 -6.11 -13.26
N LEU A 554 -3.05 -6.00 -14.17
CA LEU A 554 -1.98 -5.01 -14.10
C LEU A 554 -1.92 -4.21 -15.40
N ASP A 555 -1.25 -3.08 -15.33
CA ASP A 555 -0.79 -2.34 -16.49
C ASP A 555 0.42 -3.06 -17.11
N PHE A 556 0.43 -3.21 -18.44
CA PHE A 556 1.50 -3.91 -19.17
C PHE A 556 2.76 -3.06 -19.34
N GLY A 557 2.97 -2.15 -18.42
CA GLY A 557 4.12 -1.28 -18.30
C GLY A 557 3.89 0.11 -18.88
N TRP A 558 4.77 1.01 -18.50
CA TRP A 558 4.81 2.40 -18.95
C TRP A 558 5.82 2.54 -20.08
N TRP A 559 5.32 2.69 -21.31
CA TRP A 559 6.15 2.72 -22.50
C TRP A 559 6.48 4.15 -22.90
N GLY A 560 7.77 4.43 -23.10
CA GLY A 560 8.22 5.71 -23.67
C GLY A 560 8.30 5.64 -25.19
N LEU A 561 8.05 6.78 -25.85
CA LEU A 561 8.40 6.96 -27.25
C LEU A 561 9.89 7.32 -27.34
N CYS A 562 10.73 6.31 -27.63
CA CYS A 562 12.17 6.50 -27.79
C CYS A 562 12.51 6.88 -29.24
N LEU A 563 13.26 7.98 -29.40
CA LEU A 563 13.75 8.40 -30.71
C LEU A 563 15.01 7.61 -31.11
N PRO A 564 15.21 7.30 -32.41
CA PRO A 564 16.49 6.77 -32.90
C PRO A 564 17.65 7.71 -32.52
N GLY A 565 18.77 7.14 -32.09
CA GLY A 565 19.94 7.88 -31.67
C GLY A 565 19.89 8.45 -30.23
N GLN A 566 18.76 8.35 -29.54
CA GLN A 566 18.64 8.73 -28.13
C GLN A 566 19.49 7.81 -27.24
N LYS A 567 20.12 8.39 -26.21
CA LYS A 567 20.79 7.59 -25.18
C LYS A 567 19.77 7.05 -24.20
N VAL A 568 19.78 5.76 -23.99
CA VAL A 568 18.91 5.04 -23.04
C VAL A 568 19.74 4.18 -22.09
N MET A 569 19.23 3.95 -20.89
CA MET A 569 19.84 3.06 -19.90
C MET A 569 19.16 1.69 -19.94
N LEU A 570 19.94 0.62 -20.04
CA LEU A 570 19.46 -0.75 -19.94
C LEU A 570 19.36 -1.13 -18.46
N LYS A 571 18.16 -1.02 -17.90
CA LYS A 571 17.92 -1.25 -16.46
C LYS A 571 18.04 -2.71 -16.02
N ASP A 572 18.00 -3.66 -16.97
CA ASP A 572 18.14 -5.10 -16.68
C ASP A 572 19.58 -5.56 -16.46
N ARG A 573 20.55 -4.64 -16.58
CA ARG A 573 21.98 -4.91 -16.40
C ARG A 573 22.54 -4.23 -15.15
N VAL A 574 23.47 -4.91 -14.49
CA VAL A 574 24.19 -4.36 -13.33
C VAL A 574 25.69 -4.48 -13.60
N PRO A 575 26.41 -3.36 -13.69
CA PRO A 575 25.92 -1.97 -13.65
C PRO A 575 25.04 -1.62 -14.86
N HIS A 576 24.17 -0.63 -14.69
CA HIS A 576 23.32 -0.15 -15.78
C HIS A 576 24.19 0.35 -16.94
N GLU A 577 23.91 -0.13 -18.14
CA GLU A 577 24.66 0.19 -19.34
C GLU A 577 23.89 1.16 -20.22
N ALA A 578 24.53 2.24 -20.63
CA ALA A 578 23.97 3.18 -21.59
C ALA A 578 24.21 2.69 -23.03
N CYS A 579 23.17 2.72 -23.84
CA CYS A 579 23.30 2.45 -25.28
C CYS A 579 22.65 3.56 -26.12
N THR A 580 22.97 3.57 -27.41
CA THR A 580 22.29 4.42 -28.39
C THR A 580 21.09 3.66 -28.91
N SER A 581 19.89 4.20 -28.68
CA SER A 581 18.65 3.52 -29.06
C SER A 581 18.44 3.48 -30.56
N ILE A 582 17.91 2.34 -31.04
CA ILE A 582 17.34 2.19 -32.38
C ILE A 582 16.01 2.92 -32.56
N GLY A 583 15.44 3.42 -31.45
CA GLY A 583 14.12 4.00 -31.38
C GLY A 583 12.99 2.97 -31.30
N SER A 584 11.82 3.41 -30.87
CA SER A 584 10.62 2.57 -30.82
C SER A 584 10.27 2.02 -32.20
N GLN A 585 9.93 0.72 -32.29
CA GLN A 585 9.60 0.05 -33.54
C GLN A 585 8.18 -0.54 -33.48
N PRO A 586 7.43 -0.55 -34.62
CA PRO A 586 6.05 -1.05 -34.67
C PRO A 586 5.90 -2.51 -34.19
N ASP A 587 6.82 -3.39 -34.56
CA ASP A 587 6.81 -4.80 -34.13
C ASP A 587 6.97 -4.97 -32.60
N MET A 588 7.72 -4.08 -31.95
CA MET A 588 7.87 -4.08 -30.48
C MET A 588 6.56 -3.69 -29.80
N TRP A 589 5.94 -2.62 -30.26
CA TRP A 589 4.65 -2.18 -29.71
C TRP A 589 3.54 -3.19 -30.01
N GLU A 590 3.54 -3.81 -31.20
CA GLU A 590 2.59 -4.87 -31.53
C GLU A 590 2.77 -6.08 -30.61
N PHE A 591 4.01 -6.49 -30.37
CA PHE A 591 4.33 -7.55 -29.43
C PHE A 591 3.79 -7.27 -28.02
N GLY A 592 3.99 -6.06 -27.50
CA GLY A 592 3.51 -5.68 -26.18
C GLY A 592 1.98 -5.57 -26.11
N THR A 593 1.37 -4.81 -27.01
CA THR A 593 -0.08 -4.53 -26.95
C THR A 593 -0.93 -5.76 -27.29
N SER A 594 -0.47 -6.67 -28.17
CA SER A 594 -1.17 -7.93 -28.45
C SER A 594 -1.25 -8.83 -27.22
N ARG A 595 -0.16 -8.94 -26.46
CA ARG A 595 -0.11 -9.69 -25.19
C ARG A 595 -0.94 -9.04 -24.11
N ALA A 596 -0.82 -7.73 -23.96
CA ALA A 596 -1.66 -6.98 -23.05
C ALA A 596 -3.16 -7.22 -23.34
N ALA A 597 -3.57 -7.19 -24.61
CA ALA A 597 -4.93 -7.50 -25.01
C ALA A 597 -5.34 -8.95 -24.67
N ALA A 598 -4.44 -9.91 -24.86
CA ALA A 598 -4.71 -11.31 -24.53
C ALA A 598 -4.93 -11.55 -23.02
N TRP A 599 -4.24 -10.79 -22.18
CA TRP A 599 -4.39 -10.82 -20.73
C TRP A 599 -5.47 -9.88 -20.19
N ASP A 600 -6.24 -9.20 -21.05
CA ASP A 600 -7.19 -8.15 -20.67
C ASP A 600 -6.55 -7.02 -19.84
N CYS A 601 -5.32 -6.67 -20.17
CA CYS A 601 -4.54 -5.65 -19.50
C CYS A 601 -4.36 -4.40 -20.39
N PRO A 602 -4.32 -3.19 -19.84
CA PRO A 602 -3.92 -1.99 -20.58
C PRO A 602 -2.41 -1.92 -20.76
N ALA A 603 -1.95 -0.94 -21.53
CA ALA A 603 -0.60 -0.42 -21.52
C ALA A 603 -0.66 1.11 -21.40
N ALA A 604 0.25 1.72 -20.64
CA ALA A 604 0.36 3.16 -20.55
C ALA A 604 1.49 3.66 -21.46
N VAL A 605 1.17 4.57 -22.39
CA VAL A 605 2.13 5.03 -23.41
C VAL A 605 2.36 6.53 -23.27
N MET A 606 3.60 6.91 -22.93
CA MET A 606 4.00 8.30 -22.82
C MET A 606 4.22 8.91 -24.20
N LEU A 607 3.38 9.88 -24.52
CA LEU A 607 3.39 10.59 -25.80
C LEU A 607 3.35 12.11 -25.61
N ASN A 608 4.01 12.80 -26.51
CA ASN A 608 3.82 14.22 -26.69
C ASN A 608 3.93 14.57 -28.17
N PRO A 609 3.20 15.61 -28.66
CA PRO A 609 3.14 15.97 -30.08
C PRO A 609 4.50 16.26 -30.69
N GLU A 610 5.36 16.97 -29.94
CA GLU A 610 6.68 17.40 -30.43
C GLU A 610 7.64 16.20 -30.60
N GLY A 611 7.68 15.29 -29.64
CA GLY A 611 8.47 14.05 -29.75
C GLY A 611 7.95 13.15 -30.86
N PHE A 612 6.62 13.02 -30.97
CA PHE A 612 5.99 12.24 -32.01
C PHE A 612 6.33 12.75 -33.41
N ALA A 613 6.26 14.06 -33.65
CA ALA A 613 6.58 14.67 -34.96
C ALA A 613 8.02 14.40 -35.41
N ARG A 614 8.93 14.15 -34.50
CA ARG A 614 10.33 13.82 -34.81
C ARG A 614 10.58 12.32 -35.02
N HIS A 615 9.63 11.46 -34.69
CA HIS A 615 9.83 10.02 -34.79
C HIS A 615 9.55 9.52 -36.21
N PRO A 616 10.52 8.89 -36.93
CA PRO A 616 10.36 8.52 -38.33
C PRO A 616 9.27 7.45 -38.58
N ARG A 617 8.94 6.65 -37.55
CA ARG A 617 7.92 5.60 -37.58
C ARG A 617 6.72 5.91 -36.68
N GLY A 618 6.53 7.15 -36.24
CA GLY A 618 5.47 7.53 -35.31
C GLY A 618 4.07 7.13 -35.78
N GLU A 619 3.77 7.36 -37.05
CA GLU A 619 2.49 6.99 -37.67
C GLU A 619 2.23 5.47 -37.62
N ASP A 620 3.24 4.65 -37.91
CA ASP A 620 3.13 3.20 -37.87
C ASP A 620 2.91 2.70 -36.44
N LEU A 621 3.57 3.31 -35.45
CA LEU A 621 3.39 2.99 -34.03
C LEU A 621 1.96 3.23 -33.58
N LEU A 622 1.37 4.40 -33.92
CA LEU A 622 -0.02 4.69 -33.58
C LEU A 622 -1.02 3.83 -34.36
N ALA A 623 -0.69 3.45 -35.59
CA ALA A 623 -1.51 2.52 -36.36
C ALA A 623 -1.59 1.15 -35.69
N VAL A 624 -0.48 0.64 -35.15
CA VAL A 624 -0.43 -0.59 -34.36
C VAL A 624 -1.30 -0.46 -33.11
N MET A 625 -1.11 0.60 -32.32
CA MET A 625 -1.92 0.83 -31.12
C MET A 625 -3.41 0.88 -31.46
N ARG A 626 -3.78 1.62 -32.50
CA ARG A 626 -5.18 1.75 -32.95
C ARG A 626 -5.83 0.41 -33.24
N ARG A 627 -5.16 -0.46 -34.00
CA ARG A 627 -5.71 -1.79 -34.33
C ARG A 627 -5.99 -2.61 -33.07
N TRP A 628 -5.06 -2.63 -32.13
CA TRP A 628 -5.24 -3.39 -30.89
C TRP A 628 -6.22 -2.75 -29.91
N GLU A 629 -6.33 -1.42 -29.86
CA GLU A 629 -7.38 -0.75 -29.10
C GLU A 629 -8.79 -1.03 -29.69
N ASP A 630 -8.90 -1.14 -31.01
CA ASP A 630 -10.15 -1.58 -31.66
C ASP A 630 -10.49 -3.05 -31.34
N VAL A 631 -9.48 -3.94 -31.27
CA VAL A 631 -9.65 -5.33 -30.80
C VAL A 631 -10.20 -5.37 -29.36
N ARG A 632 -9.61 -4.59 -28.46
CA ARG A 632 -10.06 -4.46 -27.05
C ARG A 632 -11.47 -3.89 -26.97
N ALA A 633 -11.74 -2.76 -27.62
CA ALA A 633 -13.01 -2.07 -27.55
C ALA A 633 -14.18 -2.93 -28.06
N ARG A 634 -13.94 -3.76 -29.06
CA ARG A 634 -14.91 -4.69 -29.65
C ARG A 634 -14.93 -6.06 -28.97
N ARG A 635 -14.06 -6.30 -28.00
CA ARG A 635 -13.91 -7.58 -27.27
C ARG A 635 -13.75 -8.78 -28.22
N LEU A 636 -12.96 -8.61 -29.28
CA LEU A 636 -12.83 -9.62 -30.34
C LEU A 636 -12.19 -10.91 -29.86
N LEU A 637 -11.26 -10.84 -28.90
CA LEU A 637 -10.61 -12.03 -28.33
C LEU A 637 -11.53 -12.87 -27.46
N ASP A 638 -12.64 -12.33 -26.95
CA ASP A 638 -13.65 -13.10 -26.21
C ASP A 638 -14.35 -14.13 -27.13
N ARG A 639 -14.42 -13.82 -28.43
CA ARG A 639 -15.00 -14.69 -29.45
C ARG A 639 -14.01 -15.66 -30.08
N LYS A 640 -12.73 -15.55 -29.71
CA LYS A 640 -11.61 -16.29 -30.30
C LYS A 640 -10.65 -16.74 -29.20
N PRO A 641 -11.09 -17.62 -28.27
CA PRO A 641 -10.26 -18.06 -27.15
C PRO A 641 -8.94 -18.71 -27.60
N GLU A 642 -8.94 -19.40 -28.74
CA GLU A 642 -7.75 -19.99 -29.33
C GLU A 642 -6.70 -18.94 -29.73
N TRP A 643 -7.13 -17.78 -30.21
CA TRP A 643 -6.25 -16.68 -30.54
C TRP A 643 -5.74 -15.99 -29.27
N ARG A 644 -6.62 -15.84 -28.27
CA ARG A 644 -6.23 -15.31 -26.97
C ARG A 644 -5.08 -16.11 -26.36
N GLU A 645 -5.18 -17.45 -26.37
CA GLU A 645 -4.14 -18.31 -25.84
C GLU A 645 -2.85 -18.28 -26.68
N ALA A 646 -2.96 -18.25 -28.01
CA ALA A 646 -1.79 -18.14 -28.88
C ALA A 646 -1.00 -16.83 -28.63
N LEU A 647 -1.69 -15.71 -28.41
CA LEU A 647 -1.09 -14.41 -28.12
C LEU A 647 -0.38 -14.35 -26.77
N LYS A 648 -0.67 -15.26 -25.84
CA LYS A 648 0.02 -15.38 -24.56
C LYS A 648 1.37 -16.10 -24.66
N SER A 649 1.72 -16.65 -25.82
CA SER A 649 3.01 -17.33 -26.01
C SER A 649 4.19 -16.37 -25.77
N PRO A 650 5.19 -16.75 -24.96
CA PRO A 650 6.37 -15.91 -24.73
C PRO A 650 7.32 -15.84 -25.94
N THR A 651 7.21 -16.79 -26.87
CA THR A 651 8.18 -16.98 -27.97
C THR A 651 7.60 -16.75 -29.36
N GLN A 652 6.27 -16.87 -29.52
CA GLN A 652 5.62 -16.67 -30.82
C GLN A 652 5.17 -15.23 -30.99
N GLU A 653 5.33 -14.70 -32.19
CA GLU A 653 4.85 -13.37 -32.56
C GLU A 653 3.65 -13.49 -33.50
N HIS A 654 2.67 -12.65 -33.29
CA HIS A 654 1.47 -12.56 -34.10
C HIS A 654 1.23 -11.09 -34.48
N HIS A 655 0.95 -10.85 -35.73
CA HIS A 655 0.70 -9.52 -36.30
C HIS A 655 -0.70 -9.45 -36.87
N LEU A 656 -1.33 -8.26 -36.75
CA LEU A 656 -2.62 -7.92 -37.35
C LEU A 656 -2.45 -7.24 -38.71
#